data_c4a062d2b01bccbe117da4f2467234f7
#
_entry.id   c4a062d2b01bccbe117da4f2467234f7
#
_cell.length_a   1.000
_cell.length_b   1.000
_cell.length_c   1.000
_cell.angle_alpha   90.00
_cell.angle_beta   90.00
_cell.angle_gamma   90.00
#
_symmetry.space_group_name_H-M   'P 1'
#
loop_
_entity.id
_entity.type
_entity.pdbx_description
1 polymer ?
#
loop_
_entity_poly.entity_id
_entity_poly.type
_entity_poly.pdbx_seq_one_letter_code
_entity_poly.pdbx_strand_id
1 'polypeptide(L)'
;MKMKKRLLTIMTFAVMAVLCVIGAGAETETYGDFQYRVNYDNTVEIDKYVGNAEKVDIPAKIDGKSVTSIGYQAFSGCKSITSVTIPSGVTGIDIRAFSGCENLTGITIPDGVTKIGESAFQDCTKLVSVTIPDSVVNIGWGAFGYCKSLDSITIPDSVNKIGGCAFMYCESLTKINVVSENKKYSSEKGVLFNKDKTKLICYPNAKTDKTYSIPDGVTNISADAFQNCVNLTSVTIPDSVTKIGSGAFMLCSGLTSVTIPDGVTSIEDWSFCECTSLKNVKIPDNVKSIGKYAFCECTSLKNITLPSKLQSIGNYAFAHCTDLIGIIIPDSVKSIGDGAIRDCTKIKSITIPDSASDIGYQALGYYHDFDGYKIDGFIIYCNADTVAAQYAKDNGFLYKPIIRKPENVSGVKLGGRAADALRVNWTKNASVDGYIVEMYQNGKWARVGKITNNSTTTFRKAGLKASTVYKFRVKAYKMSGSTAVYSAYSNELAARTNPSVMTGAKLGGRAADALRVNWTKNASADGYIVEMYQGNKWVRVGKITNNSTTTFRKAGLKASSVYKFRVRAYKMSGKTALYGNYSATVTARTNPSIMKDVKIGGKAKDALRVNWTKNTSAQGYIVEMYQGGKWVRVAKITNNNTTTFRKAGLAKNTTYKFRVRAYHMSGKTALYGNYGSVSGRTAAK
;
A
#
# COMPACT_ATOMS: atom_id res chain seq x y z
N MET A 1 5.96 -5.23 -44.04
CA MET A 1 6.03 -6.46 -44.89
C MET A 1 7.46 -7.00 -45.03
N LYS A 2 8.53 -6.18 -45.07
CA LYS A 2 9.92 -6.66 -45.11
C LYS A 2 10.44 -7.16 -43.73
N MET A 3 9.93 -6.65 -42.62
CA MET A 3 10.26 -7.11 -41.26
C MET A 3 9.73 -8.53 -40.95
N LYS A 4 8.52 -8.88 -41.42
CA LYS A 4 7.98 -10.26 -41.28
C LYS A 4 8.88 -11.36 -41.87
N LYS A 5 9.64 -11.07 -42.93
CA LYS A 5 10.58 -12.05 -43.51
C LYS A 5 11.91 -12.15 -42.74
N ARG A 6 12.33 -11.08 -41.97
CA ARG A 6 13.61 -11.08 -41.22
C ARG A 6 13.47 -11.59 -39.80
N LEU A 7 12.32 -11.37 -39.12
CA LEU A 7 12.02 -12.02 -37.83
C LEU A 7 12.01 -13.57 -37.97
N LEU A 8 11.55 -14.05 -39.07
CA LEU A 8 11.55 -15.49 -39.38
C LEU A 8 12.97 -16.09 -39.46
N THR A 9 13.96 -15.30 -39.92
CA THR A 9 15.36 -15.76 -40.10
C THR A 9 16.13 -15.82 -38.80
N ILE A 10 15.80 -15.01 -37.79
CA ILE A 10 16.52 -14.98 -36.51
C ILE A 10 16.09 -16.10 -35.57
N MET A 11 14.82 -16.59 -35.65
CA MET A 11 14.38 -17.77 -34.91
C MET A 11 14.98 -19.10 -35.41
N THR A 12 15.55 -19.10 -36.60
CA THR A 12 16.14 -20.33 -37.19
C THR A 12 17.60 -20.57 -36.82
N PHE A 13 18.28 -19.62 -36.21
CA PHE A 13 19.74 -19.72 -35.90
C PHE A 13 20.10 -20.20 -34.49
N ALA A 14 19.15 -20.39 -33.58
CA ALA A 14 19.46 -20.81 -32.21
C ALA A 14 19.43 -22.34 -31.97
N VAL A 15 19.29 -23.16 -33.02
CA VAL A 15 19.31 -24.64 -32.93
C VAL A 15 20.31 -25.22 -33.93
N MET A 16 21.56 -24.79 -33.85
CA MET A 16 22.66 -25.49 -34.53
C MET A 16 23.76 -25.81 -33.56
N ALA A 17 23.61 -26.84 -32.77
CA ALA A 17 24.71 -27.67 -32.27
C ALA A 17 24.19 -28.99 -31.68
N VAL A 18 23.56 -29.82 -32.46
CA VAL A 18 23.64 -31.25 -32.18
C VAL A 18 24.48 -31.84 -33.31
N LEU A 19 25.72 -32.15 -32.95
CA LEU A 19 26.61 -32.93 -33.80
C LEU A 19 25.90 -34.23 -34.18
N CYS A 20 25.40 -34.32 -35.40
CA CYS A 20 25.18 -35.63 -36.05
C CYS A 20 26.54 -36.28 -36.14
N VAL A 21 26.80 -37.29 -35.36
CA VAL A 21 27.81 -38.30 -35.68
C VAL A 21 27.32 -38.95 -36.95
N ILE A 22 27.79 -38.44 -38.09
CA ILE A 22 27.61 -39.11 -39.37
C ILE A 22 28.48 -40.36 -39.28
N GLY A 23 27.76 -41.51 -39.05
CA GLY A 23 28.40 -42.79 -39.25
C GLY A 23 28.84 -42.87 -40.72
N ALA A 24 29.99 -43.43 -40.92
CA ALA A 24 30.59 -43.60 -42.25
C ALA A 24 29.58 -44.11 -43.31
N GLY A 25 29.43 -43.34 -44.38
CA GLY A 25 28.60 -43.41 -45.55
C GLY A 25 27.97 -44.74 -45.90
N ALA A 26 26.66 -44.85 -45.69
CA ALA A 26 25.85 -45.64 -46.64
C ALA A 26 25.74 -44.80 -47.94
N GLU A 27 26.16 -45.34 -49.08
CA GLU A 27 26.02 -44.66 -50.35
C GLU A 27 24.51 -44.45 -50.62
N THR A 28 24.15 -43.24 -51.10
CA THR A 28 22.79 -42.96 -51.52
C THR A 28 22.53 -43.60 -52.86
N GLU A 29 21.59 -44.52 -52.89
CA GLU A 29 21.18 -45.21 -54.11
C GLU A 29 19.91 -44.52 -54.67
N THR A 30 19.53 -44.86 -55.95
CA THR A 30 18.41 -44.25 -56.64
C THR A 30 17.48 -45.31 -57.16
N TYR A 31 16.18 -45.18 -56.91
CA TYR A 31 15.10 -46.03 -57.50
C TYR A 31 13.99 -45.12 -58.01
N GLY A 32 13.90 -44.99 -59.32
CA GLY A 32 13.01 -43.99 -59.92
C GLY A 32 13.30 -42.59 -59.43
N ASP A 33 12.29 -41.91 -58.91
CA ASP A 33 12.41 -40.56 -58.33
C ASP A 33 12.82 -40.56 -56.85
N PHE A 34 13.16 -41.72 -56.28
CA PHE A 34 13.56 -41.85 -54.87
C PHE A 34 15.04 -42.07 -54.74
N GLN A 35 15.69 -41.23 -53.98
CA GLN A 35 17.02 -41.49 -53.42
C GLN A 35 16.81 -42.16 -52.04
N TYR A 36 17.56 -43.24 -51.78
CA TYR A 36 17.37 -44.04 -50.56
C TYR A 36 18.68 -44.55 -50.01
N ARG A 37 18.63 -44.96 -48.75
CA ARG A 37 19.76 -45.63 -48.06
C ARG A 37 19.27 -46.98 -47.54
N VAL A 38 20.18 -47.96 -47.53
CA VAL A 38 19.97 -49.25 -46.88
C VAL A 38 20.49 -49.16 -45.44
N ASN A 39 19.60 -49.45 -44.51
CA ASN A 39 19.92 -49.49 -43.08
C ASN A 39 20.70 -50.76 -42.71
N TYR A 40 21.35 -50.80 -41.55
CA TYR A 40 22.10 -51.95 -41.05
C TYR A 40 21.21 -53.22 -40.88
N ASP A 41 19.91 -53.05 -40.66
CA ASP A 41 18.92 -54.15 -40.56
C ASP A 41 18.37 -54.62 -41.91
N ASN A 42 18.99 -54.18 -43.03
CA ASN A 42 18.61 -54.47 -44.40
C ASN A 42 17.23 -53.90 -44.79
N THR A 43 16.76 -52.88 -44.12
CA THR A 43 15.57 -52.08 -44.51
C THR A 43 16.00 -50.84 -45.30
N VAL A 44 15.02 -50.14 -45.88
CA VAL A 44 15.24 -48.92 -46.68
C VAL A 44 14.71 -47.69 -45.94
N GLU A 45 15.49 -46.63 -45.91
CA GLU A 45 15.08 -45.27 -45.62
C GLU A 45 15.04 -44.43 -46.89
N ILE A 46 13.89 -43.79 -47.15
CA ILE A 46 13.81 -42.77 -48.22
C ILE A 46 14.57 -41.56 -47.79
N ASP A 47 15.65 -41.23 -48.49
CA ASP A 47 16.56 -40.12 -48.20
C ASP A 47 16.11 -38.81 -48.88
N LYS A 48 15.63 -38.93 -50.18
CA LYS A 48 15.16 -37.79 -50.94
C LYS A 48 14.23 -38.17 -52.05
N TYR A 49 13.16 -37.43 -52.25
CA TYR A 49 12.35 -37.45 -53.47
C TYR A 49 12.84 -36.35 -54.43
N VAL A 50 13.16 -36.71 -55.68
CA VAL A 50 13.67 -35.81 -56.71
C VAL A 50 12.72 -35.60 -57.88
N GLY A 51 11.57 -36.30 -57.86
CA GLY A 51 10.51 -36.18 -58.86
C GLY A 51 9.68 -34.91 -58.72
N ASN A 52 8.75 -34.78 -59.62
CA ASN A 52 7.85 -33.60 -59.67
C ASN A 52 6.36 -33.98 -59.81
N ALA A 53 6.00 -35.25 -59.54
CA ALA A 53 4.64 -35.71 -59.60
C ALA A 53 3.72 -35.04 -58.58
N GLU A 54 2.45 -34.83 -58.94
CA GLU A 54 1.43 -34.31 -58.01
C GLU A 54 0.97 -35.37 -57.00
N LYS A 55 0.99 -36.62 -57.38
CA LYS A 55 0.62 -37.79 -56.57
C LYS A 55 1.81 -38.72 -56.50
N VAL A 56 2.22 -39.10 -55.32
CA VAL A 56 3.39 -39.92 -55.09
C VAL A 56 3.01 -41.15 -54.29
N ASP A 57 3.25 -42.28 -54.83
CA ASP A 57 3.14 -43.55 -54.12
C ASP A 57 4.52 -44.04 -53.76
N ILE A 58 4.86 -44.02 -52.44
CA ILE A 58 6.12 -44.53 -51.94
C ILE A 58 6.06 -46.07 -52.05
N PRO A 59 7.03 -46.73 -52.74
CA PRO A 59 7.05 -48.14 -52.85
C PRO A 59 7.22 -48.86 -51.51
N ALA A 60 6.48 -49.94 -51.27
CA ALA A 60 6.60 -50.73 -50.03
C ALA A 60 7.95 -51.48 -49.95
N LYS A 61 8.56 -51.72 -51.10
CA LYS A 61 9.93 -52.30 -51.17
C LYS A 61 10.72 -51.65 -52.30
N ILE A 62 11.99 -51.50 -52.07
CA ILE A 62 13.01 -51.10 -53.08
C ILE A 62 14.07 -52.19 -53.09
N ASP A 63 14.38 -52.74 -54.27
CA ASP A 63 15.33 -53.85 -54.47
C ASP A 63 15.08 -55.02 -53.51
N GLY A 64 13.82 -55.36 -53.31
CA GLY A 64 13.36 -56.43 -52.43
C GLY A 64 13.39 -56.13 -50.94
N LYS A 65 13.97 -55.01 -50.52
CA LYS A 65 14.07 -54.58 -49.10
C LYS A 65 12.88 -53.72 -48.74
N SER A 66 12.36 -53.87 -47.55
CA SER A 66 11.18 -53.13 -47.07
C SER A 66 11.53 -51.67 -46.78
N VAL A 67 10.69 -50.73 -47.23
CA VAL A 67 10.78 -49.29 -46.84
C VAL A 67 10.18 -49.13 -45.46
N THR A 68 11.01 -48.72 -44.50
CA THR A 68 10.61 -48.61 -43.08
C THR A 68 10.71 -47.22 -42.52
N SER A 69 11.35 -46.25 -43.20
CA SER A 69 11.40 -44.88 -42.73
C SER A 69 11.40 -43.85 -43.88
N ILE A 70 10.80 -42.68 -43.59
CA ILE A 70 10.92 -41.45 -44.36
C ILE A 70 11.94 -40.58 -43.66
N GLY A 71 13.09 -40.38 -44.26
CA GLY A 71 14.27 -39.77 -43.64
C GLY A 71 14.18 -38.26 -43.54
N TYR A 72 15.30 -37.71 -43.03
CA TYR A 72 15.47 -36.26 -42.81
C TYR A 72 15.28 -35.47 -44.10
N GLN A 73 14.28 -34.58 -44.14
CA GLN A 73 13.96 -33.72 -45.29
C GLN A 73 13.64 -34.49 -46.62
N ALA A 74 13.22 -35.75 -46.56
CA ALA A 74 13.07 -36.59 -47.74
C ALA A 74 12.18 -35.97 -48.82
N PHE A 75 11.10 -35.28 -48.45
CA PHE A 75 10.18 -34.57 -49.37
C PHE A 75 10.15 -33.06 -49.12
N SER A 76 11.17 -32.53 -48.44
CA SER A 76 11.16 -31.09 -48.04
C SER A 76 11.11 -30.20 -49.29
N GLY A 77 10.14 -29.27 -49.31
CA GLY A 77 9.95 -28.31 -50.40
C GLY A 77 9.37 -28.88 -51.69
N CYS A 78 8.85 -30.08 -51.67
CA CYS A 78 8.20 -30.71 -52.84
C CYS A 78 6.81 -30.08 -53.06
N LYS A 79 6.80 -28.90 -53.68
CA LYS A 79 5.57 -28.09 -53.87
C LYS A 79 4.60 -28.65 -54.90
N SER A 80 5.04 -29.55 -55.78
CA SER A 80 4.16 -30.22 -56.77
C SER A 80 3.18 -31.19 -56.10
N ILE A 81 3.57 -31.79 -54.98
CA ILE A 81 2.85 -32.90 -54.34
C ILE A 81 1.54 -32.43 -53.76
N THR A 82 0.42 -33.04 -54.18
CA THR A 82 -0.92 -32.85 -53.65
C THR A 82 -1.37 -34.00 -52.75
N SER A 83 -0.83 -35.22 -52.97
CA SER A 83 -1.07 -36.39 -52.12
C SER A 83 0.14 -37.34 -52.09
N VAL A 84 0.33 -38.03 -50.98
CA VAL A 84 1.38 -39.04 -50.79
C VAL A 84 0.76 -40.28 -50.16
N THR A 85 1.03 -41.44 -50.74
CA THR A 85 0.72 -42.74 -50.13
C THR A 85 1.98 -43.25 -49.43
N ILE A 86 1.90 -43.44 -48.12
CA ILE A 86 2.97 -44.01 -47.31
C ILE A 86 2.69 -45.48 -47.09
N PRO A 87 3.62 -46.40 -47.40
CA PRO A 87 3.38 -47.83 -47.25
C PRO A 87 3.28 -48.25 -45.78
N SER A 88 2.53 -49.33 -45.50
CA SER A 88 2.25 -49.79 -44.12
C SER A 88 3.49 -50.27 -43.35
N GLY A 89 4.60 -50.55 -44.04
CA GLY A 89 5.89 -50.91 -43.42
C GLY A 89 6.65 -49.76 -42.76
N VAL A 90 6.23 -48.50 -42.99
CA VAL A 90 6.91 -47.34 -42.43
C VAL A 90 6.61 -47.19 -40.96
N THR A 91 7.67 -47.11 -40.13
CA THR A 91 7.59 -46.98 -38.68
C THR A 91 8.02 -45.58 -38.15
N GLY A 92 8.67 -44.76 -39.01
CA GLY A 92 9.12 -43.44 -38.65
C GLY A 92 9.01 -42.43 -39.78
N ILE A 93 8.56 -41.20 -39.42
CA ILE A 93 8.59 -40.01 -40.25
C ILE A 93 9.56 -39.05 -39.57
N ASP A 94 10.70 -38.78 -40.19
CA ASP A 94 11.79 -38.06 -39.52
C ASP A 94 11.66 -36.52 -39.61
N ILE A 95 12.64 -35.81 -39.10
CA ILE A 95 12.65 -34.35 -39.01
C ILE A 95 12.50 -33.73 -40.39
N ARG A 96 11.52 -32.81 -40.54
CA ARG A 96 11.21 -32.07 -41.78
C ARG A 96 10.86 -32.96 -42.99
N ALA A 97 10.51 -34.20 -42.81
CA ALA A 97 10.30 -35.15 -43.91
C ALA A 97 9.40 -34.60 -45.05
N PHE A 98 8.32 -33.89 -44.71
CA PHE A 98 7.38 -33.26 -45.67
C PHE A 98 7.32 -31.73 -45.47
N SER A 99 8.31 -31.10 -44.82
CA SER A 99 8.27 -29.66 -44.59
C SER A 99 8.22 -28.87 -45.91
N GLY A 100 7.30 -27.91 -46.03
CA GLY A 100 7.16 -27.08 -47.21
C GLY A 100 6.48 -27.77 -48.40
N CYS A 101 5.80 -28.91 -48.22
CA CYS A 101 4.90 -29.48 -49.18
C CYS A 101 3.63 -28.64 -49.24
N GLU A 102 3.73 -27.42 -49.77
CA GLU A 102 2.67 -26.38 -49.68
C GLU A 102 1.34 -26.81 -50.29
N ASN A 103 1.36 -27.71 -51.32
CA ASN A 103 0.15 -28.18 -52.01
C ASN A 103 -0.41 -29.50 -51.48
N LEU A 104 0.23 -30.13 -50.50
CA LEU A 104 -0.27 -31.37 -49.89
C LEU A 104 -1.60 -31.09 -49.18
N THR A 105 -2.69 -31.73 -49.65
CA THR A 105 -4.06 -31.48 -49.14
C THR A 105 -4.47 -32.45 -48.02
N GLY A 106 -3.92 -33.66 -48.03
CA GLY A 106 -4.15 -34.67 -47.00
C GLY A 106 -3.09 -35.73 -47.03
N ILE A 107 -2.90 -36.41 -45.94
CA ILE A 107 -1.97 -37.54 -45.80
C ILE A 107 -2.52 -38.51 -44.78
N THR A 108 -2.45 -39.81 -45.11
CA THR A 108 -2.73 -40.89 -44.16
C THR A 108 -1.40 -41.43 -43.64
N ILE A 109 -1.19 -41.32 -42.34
CA ILE A 109 -0.06 -41.89 -41.65
C ILE A 109 -0.42 -43.36 -41.35
N PRO A 110 0.39 -44.36 -41.81
CA PRO A 110 0.03 -45.77 -41.65
C PRO A 110 0.19 -46.23 -40.18
N ASP A 111 -0.59 -47.26 -39.84
CA ASP A 111 -0.44 -47.99 -38.58
C ASP A 111 0.97 -48.60 -38.51
N GLY A 112 1.70 -48.35 -37.46
CA GLY A 112 3.11 -48.73 -37.32
C GLY A 112 4.04 -47.56 -37.17
N VAL A 113 3.66 -46.34 -37.62
CA VAL A 113 4.44 -45.12 -37.35
C VAL A 113 4.35 -44.79 -35.88
N THR A 114 5.50 -44.76 -35.22
CA THR A 114 5.61 -44.49 -33.75
C THR A 114 6.02 -43.03 -33.45
N LYS A 115 6.60 -42.35 -34.42
CA LYS A 115 7.15 -40.99 -34.27
C LYS A 115 6.84 -40.15 -35.50
N ILE A 116 6.31 -38.95 -35.27
CA ILE A 116 6.27 -37.84 -36.21
C ILE A 116 7.37 -36.85 -35.79
N GLY A 117 8.36 -36.65 -36.67
CA GLY A 117 9.57 -35.85 -36.39
C GLY A 117 9.30 -34.37 -36.18
N GLU A 118 10.34 -33.66 -35.76
CA GLU A 118 10.28 -32.21 -35.63
C GLU A 118 10.04 -31.56 -37.00
N SER A 119 9.07 -30.60 -37.04
CA SER A 119 8.70 -29.92 -38.29
C SER A 119 8.34 -30.83 -39.43
N ALA A 120 7.92 -32.06 -39.18
CA ALA A 120 7.72 -33.09 -40.23
C ALA A 120 6.73 -32.64 -41.31
N PHE A 121 5.66 -31.91 -40.95
CA PHE A 121 4.67 -31.34 -41.88
C PHE A 121 4.64 -29.79 -41.79
N GLN A 122 5.69 -29.19 -41.33
CA GLN A 122 5.74 -27.72 -41.22
C GLN A 122 5.57 -27.09 -42.61
N ASP A 123 4.84 -25.98 -42.72
CA ASP A 123 4.54 -25.28 -43.98
C ASP A 123 3.77 -26.12 -45.03
N CYS A 124 3.09 -27.17 -44.63
CA CYS A 124 2.09 -27.82 -45.48
C CYS A 124 0.80 -26.99 -45.52
N THR A 125 0.86 -25.84 -46.19
CA THR A 125 -0.16 -24.77 -46.06
C THR A 125 -1.54 -25.16 -46.50
N LYS A 126 -1.70 -26.16 -47.44
CA LYS A 126 -3.00 -26.69 -47.91
C LYS A 126 -3.45 -27.96 -47.20
N LEU A 127 -2.72 -28.48 -46.23
CA LEU A 127 -3.09 -29.66 -45.47
C LEU A 127 -4.36 -29.37 -44.66
N VAL A 128 -5.49 -30.00 -45.06
CA VAL A 128 -6.80 -29.80 -44.44
C VAL A 128 -7.02 -30.75 -43.28
N SER A 129 -6.55 -31.99 -43.41
CA SER A 129 -6.73 -33.02 -42.40
C SER A 129 -5.55 -33.97 -42.36
N VAL A 130 -5.31 -34.53 -41.20
CA VAL A 130 -4.34 -35.61 -40.97
C VAL A 130 -4.92 -36.57 -39.94
N THR A 131 -4.86 -37.86 -40.22
CA THR A 131 -5.20 -38.92 -39.27
C THR A 131 -3.91 -39.40 -38.60
N ILE A 132 -3.85 -39.28 -37.27
CA ILE A 132 -2.75 -39.80 -36.49
C ILE A 132 -3.16 -41.19 -35.96
N PRO A 133 -2.47 -42.27 -36.33
CA PRO A 133 -2.83 -43.62 -35.88
C PRO A 133 -2.47 -43.87 -34.42
N ASP A 134 -3.10 -44.91 -33.84
CA ASP A 134 -2.89 -45.32 -32.44
C ASP A 134 -1.49 -45.92 -32.16
N SER A 135 -0.66 -46.02 -33.18
CA SER A 135 0.76 -46.38 -33.03
C SER A 135 1.67 -45.20 -32.68
N VAL A 136 1.23 -43.96 -32.93
CA VAL A 136 2.09 -42.75 -32.72
C VAL A 136 2.22 -42.41 -31.23
N VAL A 137 3.44 -42.45 -30.77
CA VAL A 137 3.80 -42.13 -29.33
C VAL A 137 4.28 -40.68 -29.19
N ASN A 138 4.98 -40.14 -30.21
CA ASN A 138 5.61 -38.83 -30.15
C ASN A 138 5.24 -37.98 -31.37
N ILE A 139 4.82 -36.73 -31.10
CA ILE A 139 4.65 -35.66 -32.08
C ILE A 139 5.77 -34.62 -31.80
N GLY A 140 6.61 -34.32 -32.76
CA GLY A 140 7.77 -33.48 -32.65
C GLY A 140 7.46 -31.99 -32.47
N TRP A 141 8.50 -31.21 -32.19
CA TRP A 141 8.41 -29.77 -32.17
C TRP A 141 7.97 -29.21 -33.54
N GLY A 142 6.99 -28.29 -33.54
CA GLY A 142 6.53 -27.67 -34.79
C GLY A 142 5.99 -28.64 -35.84
N ALA A 143 5.65 -29.88 -35.48
CA ALA A 143 5.36 -30.96 -36.44
C ALA A 143 4.31 -30.59 -37.47
N PHE A 144 3.29 -29.82 -37.12
CA PHE A 144 2.23 -29.29 -37.99
C PHE A 144 2.25 -27.74 -38.01
N GLY A 145 3.36 -27.11 -37.65
CA GLY A 145 3.44 -25.67 -37.70
C GLY A 145 3.17 -25.10 -39.06
N TYR A 146 2.47 -23.98 -39.17
CA TYR A 146 2.08 -23.32 -40.42
C TYR A 146 1.22 -24.18 -41.38
N CYS A 147 0.55 -25.23 -40.90
CA CYS A 147 -0.50 -25.94 -41.63
C CYS A 147 -1.76 -25.08 -41.67
N LYS A 148 -1.76 -24.03 -42.49
CA LYS A 148 -2.76 -22.96 -42.45
C LYS A 148 -4.19 -23.39 -42.69
N SER A 149 -4.37 -24.47 -43.47
CA SER A 149 -5.69 -25.02 -43.82
C SER A 149 -6.17 -26.12 -42.86
N LEU A 150 -5.36 -26.56 -41.90
CA LEU A 150 -5.71 -27.61 -40.96
C LEU A 150 -6.87 -27.18 -40.07
N ASP A 151 -8.05 -27.80 -40.23
CA ASP A 151 -9.26 -27.41 -39.50
C ASP A 151 -9.33 -28.03 -38.11
N SER A 152 -8.97 -29.28 -37.98
CA SER A 152 -9.00 -30.01 -36.72
C SER A 152 -7.99 -31.13 -36.68
N ILE A 153 -7.63 -31.56 -35.48
CA ILE A 153 -6.76 -32.73 -35.29
C ILE A 153 -7.23 -33.53 -34.06
N THR A 154 -7.09 -34.85 -34.13
CA THR A 154 -7.37 -35.74 -32.99
C THR A 154 -6.09 -36.40 -32.53
N ILE A 155 -5.85 -36.31 -31.23
CA ILE A 155 -4.70 -36.89 -30.54
C ILE A 155 -5.14 -38.24 -29.95
N PRO A 156 -4.57 -39.38 -30.42
CA PRO A 156 -4.91 -40.69 -29.92
C PRO A 156 -4.38 -40.97 -28.52
N ASP A 157 -4.79 -42.12 -27.95
CA ASP A 157 -4.43 -42.50 -26.57
C ASP A 157 -2.94 -42.84 -26.38
N SER A 158 -2.30 -43.31 -27.46
CA SER A 158 -0.89 -43.68 -27.53
C SER A 158 0.06 -42.48 -27.39
N VAL A 159 -0.37 -41.27 -27.80
CA VAL A 159 0.49 -40.10 -27.78
C VAL A 159 0.80 -39.64 -26.33
N ASN A 160 2.07 -39.74 -25.97
CA ASN A 160 2.56 -39.37 -24.65
C ASN A 160 3.49 -38.14 -24.67
N LYS A 161 3.90 -37.66 -25.84
CA LYS A 161 4.70 -36.48 -26.03
C LYS A 161 4.24 -35.64 -27.23
N ILE A 162 3.92 -34.37 -26.98
CA ILE A 162 3.68 -33.36 -28.01
C ILE A 162 4.73 -32.28 -27.83
N GLY A 163 5.51 -31.99 -28.85
CA GLY A 163 6.53 -30.93 -28.85
C GLY A 163 5.92 -29.55 -28.78
N GLY A 164 6.70 -28.58 -28.31
CA GLY A 164 6.30 -27.18 -28.32
C GLY A 164 5.97 -26.72 -29.75
N CYS A 165 5.09 -25.72 -29.88
CA CYS A 165 4.73 -25.16 -31.20
C CYS A 165 4.18 -26.16 -32.23
N ALA A 166 3.76 -27.35 -31.78
CA ALA A 166 3.33 -28.43 -32.71
C ALA A 166 2.23 -27.96 -33.68
N PHE A 167 1.40 -27.01 -33.27
CA PHE A 167 0.25 -26.48 -34.05
C PHE A 167 0.35 -24.95 -34.23
N MET A 168 1.54 -24.38 -34.16
CA MET A 168 1.73 -22.94 -34.30
C MET A 168 1.31 -22.46 -35.70
N TYR A 169 0.66 -21.31 -35.81
CA TYR A 169 0.18 -20.70 -37.03
C TYR A 169 -0.74 -21.62 -37.90
N CYS A 170 -1.46 -22.53 -37.29
CA CYS A 170 -2.54 -23.27 -37.97
C CYS A 170 -3.78 -22.36 -38.03
N GLU A 171 -3.80 -21.44 -39.00
CA GLU A 171 -4.76 -20.33 -39.08
C GLU A 171 -6.23 -20.74 -39.21
N SER A 172 -6.50 -22.01 -39.64
CA SER A 172 -7.85 -22.58 -39.74
C SER A 172 -8.22 -23.54 -38.60
N LEU A 173 -7.29 -23.80 -37.67
CA LEU A 173 -7.51 -24.80 -36.62
C LEU A 173 -8.55 -24.29 -35.59
N THR A 174 -9.70 -24.99 -35.57
CA THR A 174 -10.83 -24.67 -34.69
C THR A 174 -10.85 -25.52 -33.42
N LYS A 175 -10.31 -26.74 -33.47
CA LYS A 175 -10.32 -27.68 -32.34
C LYS A 175 -9.17 -28.68 -32.38
N ILE A 176 -8.64 -29.00 -31.22
CA ILE A 176 -7.76 -30.14 -30.97
C ILE A 176 -8.52 -31.08 -30.05
N ASN A 177 -8.87 -32.27 -30.57
CA ASN A 177 -9.53 -33.30 -29.80
C ASN A 177 -8.51 -34.26 -29.21
N VAL A 178 -8.78 -34.77 -28.02
CA VAL A 178 -7.99 -35.81 -27.38
C VAL A 178 -8.93 -36.94 -26.99
N VAL A 179 -8.60 -38.16 -27.37
CA VAL A 179 -9.42 -39.32 -26.99
C VAL A 179 -9.42 -39.50 -25.47
N SER A 180 -10.52 -39.99 -24.91
CA SER A 180 -10.75 -40.08 -23.46
C SER A 180 -9.70 -40.93 -22.74
N GLU A 181 -9.21 -41.97 -23.40
CA GLU A 181 -8.26 -42.98 -22.94
C GLU A 181 -6.82 -42.44 -22.82
N ASN A 182 -6.51 -41.31 -23.48
CA ASN A 182 -5.17 -40.72 -23.39
C ASN A 182 -4.78 -40.43 -21.94
N LYS A 183 -3.57 -40.85 -21.54
CA LYS A 183 -3.06 -40.76 -20.16
C LYS A 183 -2.27 -39.49 -19.88
N LYS A 184 -1.91 -38.70 -20.91
CA LYS A 184 -1.02 -37.54 -20.81
C LYS A 184 -1.70 -36.21 -21.14
N TYR A 185 -2.71 -36.26 -21.97
CA TYR A 185 -3.41 -35.09 -22.52
C TYR A 185 -4.92 -35.20 -22.35
N SER A 186 -5.56 -34.06 -22.37
CA SER A 186 -7.01 -33.90 -22.41
C SER A 186 -7.37 -32.70 -23.27
N SER A 187 -8.61 -32.66 -23.76
CA SER A 187 -9.13 -31.45 -24.39
C SER A 187 -10.46 -31.05 -23.78
N GLU A 188 -10.71 -29.76 -23.71
CA GLU A 188 -11.98 -29.19 -23.28
C GLU A 188 -12.40 -28.11 -24.28
N LYS A 189 -13.58 -28.27 -24.89
CA LYS A 189 -14.07 -27.35 -25.93
C LYS A 189 -13.05 -27.12 -27.05
N GLY A 190 -12.27 -28.15 -27.39
CA GLY A 190 -11.24 -28.11 -28.44
C GLY A 190 -9.92 -27.46 -28.02
N VAL A 191 -9.74 -27.02 -26.77
CA VAL A 191 -8.48 -26.48 -26.21
C VAL A 191 -7.68 -27.64 -25.65
N LEU A 192 -6.38 -27.68 -25.93
CA LEU A 192 -5.47 -28.75 -25.48
C LEU A 192 -4.87 -28.46 -24.14
N PHE A 193 -4.94 -29.43 -23.23
CA PHE A 193 -4.32 -29.40 -21.88
C PHE A 193 -3.48 -30.66 -21.64
N ASN A 194 -2.64 -30.64 -20.61
CA ASN A 194 -2.17 -31.87 -20.00
C ASN A 194 -3.35 -32.63 -19.33
N LYS A 195 -3.15 -33.88 -18.93
CA LYS A 195 -4.25 -34.77 -18.47
C LYS A 195 -5.00 -34.22 -17.26
N ASP A 196 -4.30 -33.67 -16.28
CA ASP A 196 -4.83 -33.12 -15.04
C ASP A 196 -5.27 -31.63 -15.15
N LYS A 197 -5.20 -31.08 -16.36
CA LYS A 197 -5.55 -29.69 -16.69
C LYS A 197 -4.81 -28.62 -15.86
N THR A 198 -3.65 -28.94 -15.32
CA THR A 198 -2.80 -27.95 -14.66
C THR A 198 -2.01 -27.10 -15.65
N LYS A 199 -1.90 -27.54 -16.91
CA LYS A 199 -1.19 -26.84 -17.96
C LYS A 199 -2.05 -26.69 -19.22
N LEU A 200 -2.29 -25.45 -19.63
CA LEU A 200 -2.88 -25.14 -20.94
C LEU A 200 -1.77 -25.20 -22.00
N ILE A 201 -1.93 -26.04 -23.00
CA ILE A 201 -0.88 -26.31 -24.02
C ILE A 201 -1.14 -25.51 -25.29
N CYS A 202 -2.36 -25.53 -25.81
CA CYS A 202 -2.69 -24.83 -27.05
C CYS A 202 -4.17 -24.48 -27.13
N TYR A 203 -4.45 -23.22 -27.38
CA TYR A 203 -5.75 -22.70 -27.76
C TYR A 203 -5.76 -22.52 -29.27
N PRO A 204 -6.67 -23.20 -30.01
CA PRO A 204 -6.69 -23.16 -31.48
C PRO A 204 -6.93 -21.76 -32.06
N ASN A 205 -6.14 -21.39 -33.07
CA ASN A 205 -6.10 -20.02 -33.61
C ASN A 205 -7.40 -19.53 -34.23
N ALA A 206 -8.14 -20.44 -34.89
CA ALA A 206 -9.36 -20.11 -35.64
C ALA A 206 -10.64 -20.13 -34.80
N LYS A 207 -10.55 -20.41 -33.50
CA LYS A 207 -11.74 -20.32 -32.65
C LYS A 207 -12.32 -18.89 -32.71
N THR A 208 -13.64 -18.83 -32.83
CA THR A 208 -14.38 -17.58 -33.03
C THR A 208 -14.78 -16.89 -31.71
N ASP A 209 -14.47 -17.52 -30.57
CA ASP A 209 -14.77 -16.98 -29.26
C ASP A 209 -14.13 -15.60 -29.09
N LYS A 210 -14.94 -14.62 -28.67
CA LYS A 210 -14.42 -13.28 -28.32
C LYS A 210 -13.80 -13.21 -26.92
N THR A 211 -14.24 -14.09 -26.03
CA THR A 211 -13.77 -14.17 -24.66
C THR A 211 -13.48 -15.60 -24.27
N TYR A 212 -12.44 -15.82 -23.53
CA TYR A 212 -12.11 -17.13 -22.99
C TYR A 212 -11.71 -17.05 -21.52
N SER A 213 -12.32 -17.90 -20.68
CA SER A 213 -11.92 -18.07 -19.30
C SER A 213 -11.09 -19.35 -19.18
N ILE A 214 -9.81 -19.19 -18.81
CA ILE A 214 -8.94 -20.34 -18.51
C ILE A 214 -9.49 -21.02 -17.25
N PRO A 215 -9.64 -22.36 -17.26
CA PRO A 215 -10.18 -23.08 -16.11
C PRO A 215 -9.39 -22.86 -14.80
N ASP A 216 -10.12 -22.79 -13.69
CA ASP A 216 -9.50 -22.78 -12.35
C ASP A 216 -8.68 -24.08 -12.18
N GLY A 217 -7.50 -23.97 -11.54
CA GLY A 217 -6.57 -25.08 -11.38
C GLY A 217 -5.46 -25.13 -12.44
N VAL A 218 -5.59 -24.39 -13.56
CA VAL A 218 -4.45 -24.19 -14.47
C VAL A 218 -3.39 -23.36 -13.75
N THR A 219 -2.18 -23.89 -13.65
CA THR A 219 -1.02 -23.22 -13.01
C THR A 219 -0.02 -22.68 -14.02
N ASN A 220 -0.07 -23.21 -15.26
CA ASN A 220 0.90 -22.92 -16.31
C ASN A 220 0.23 -22.71 -17.67
N ILE A 221 0.50 -21.63 -18.33
CA ILE A 221 0.20 -21.37 -19.74
C ILE A 221 1.48 -21.63 -20.54
N SER A 222 1.44 -22.57 -21.49
CA SER A 222 2.60 -22.95 -22.29
C SER A 222 3.12 -21.80 -23.14
N ALA A 223 4.36 -21.91 -23.63
CA ALA A 223 4.83 -21.06 -24.70
C ALA A 223 3.89 -21.17 -25.91
N ASP A 224 3.66 -20.03 -26.56
CA ASP A 224 2.83 -19.88 -27.77
C ASP A 224 1.39 -20.39 -27.64
N ALA A 225 0.89 -20.60 -26.41
CA ALA A 225 -0.40 -21.28 -26.18
C ALA A 225 -1.61 -20.57 -26.78
N PHE A 226 -1.60 -19.24 -26.88
CA PHE A 226 -2.61 -18.39 -27.52
C PHE A 226 -2.03 -17.62 -28.71
N GLN A 227 -0.90 -18.05 -29.26
CA GLN A 227 -0.25 -17.31 -30.33
C GLN A 227 -1.20 -17.14 -31.51
N ASN A 228 -1.27 -15.95 -32.11
CA ASN A 228 -2.11 -15.59 -33.25
C ASN A 228 -3.63 -15.81 -33.02
N CYS A 229 -4.12 -15.79 -31.80
CA CYS A 229 -5.55 -15.86 -31.48
C CYS A 229 -6.23 -14.51 -31.71
N VAL A 230 -6.34 -14.08 -32.95
CA VAL A 230 -6.77 -12.72 -33.34
C VAL A 230 -8.23 -12.40 -32.99
N ASN A 231 -9.08 -13.43 -32.80
CA ASN A 231 -10.49 -13.27 -32.47
C ASN A 231 -10.72 -12.92 -30.99
N LEU A 232 -9.80 -13.31 -30.09
CA LEU A 232 -9.93 -13.06 -28.66
C LEU A 232 -9.78 -11.57 -28.35
N THR A 233 -10.80 -11.00 -27.74
CA THR A 233 -10.78 -9.61 -27.23
C THR A 233 -10.48 -9.52 -25.75
N SER A 234 -10.71 -10.63 -25.02
CA SER A 234 -10.43 -10.73 -23.57
C SER A 234 -10.15 -12.18 -23.18
N VAL A 235 -9.17 -12.38 -22.30
CA VAL A 235 -8.86 -13.65 -21.66
C VAL A 235 -8.84 -13.45 -20.15
N THR A 236 -9.62 -14.27 -19.43
CA THR A 236 -9.57 -14.32 -17.96
C THR A 236 -8.54 -15.36 -17.54
N ILE A 237 -7.49 -14.91 -16.86
CA ILE A 237 -6.43 -15.77 -16.32
C ILE A 237 -6.71 -15.95 -14.82
N PRO A 238 -6.92 -17.18 -14.32
CA PRO A 238 -7.23 -17.42 -12.91
C PRO A 238 -6.00 -17.21 -12.00
N ASP A 239 -6.25 -16.93 -10.73
CA ASP A 239 -5.19 -16.68 -9.73
C ASP A 239 -4.27 -17.88 -9.48
N SER A 240 -4.69 -19.08 -9.88
CA SER A 240 -3.87 -20.29 -9.85
C SER A 240 -2.67 -20.26 -10.79
N VAL A 241 -2.69 -19.41 -11.84
CA VAL A 241 -1.61 -19.33 -12.81
C VAL A 241 -0.39 -18.63 -12.22
N THR A 242 0.72 -19.33 -12.22
CA THR A 242 2.03 -18.83 -11.73
C THR A 242 3.06 -18.65 -12.86
N LYS A 243 2.78 -19.22 -14.04
CA LYS A 243 3.67 -19.12 -15.20
C LYS A 243 2.91 -18.85 -16.48
N ILE A 244 3.33 -17.82 -17.22
CA ILE A 244 2.91 -17.52 -18.59
C ILE A 244 4.15 -17.68 -19.46
N GLY A 245 4.10 -18.60 -20.42
CA GLY A 245 5.24 -18.94 -21.27
C GLY A 245 5.61 -17.87 -22.29
N SER A 246 6.80 -18.00 -22.87
CA SER A 246 7.27 -17.12 -23.95
C SER A 246 6.27 -17.15 -25.12
N GLY A 247 6.00 -16.00 -25.74
CA GLY A 247 5.08 -15.88 -26.87
C GLY A 247 3.62 -16.23 -26.57
N ALA A 248 3.25 -16.48 -25.32
CA ALA A 248 1.96 -17.07 -24.94
C ALA A 248 0.75 -16.36 -25.57
N PHE A 249 0.77 -15.05 -25.71
CA PHE A 249 -0.24 -14.22 -26.34
C PHE A 249 0.28 -13.42 -27.55
N MET A 250 1.41 -13.84 -28.13
CA MET A 250 1.98 -13.16 -29.29
C MET A 250 0.99 -13.10 -30.43
N LEU A 251 0.91 -11.96 -31.14
CA LEU A 251 -0.01 -11.74 -32.27
C LEU A 251 -1.52 -11.84 -31.94
N CYS A 252 -1.89 -11.73 -30.66
CA CYS A 252 -3.29 -11.61 -30.26
C CYS A 252 -3.79 -10.19 -30.56
N SER A 253 -3.91 -9.84 -31.85
CA SER A 253 -4.22 -8.48 -32.30
C SER A 253 -5.60 -7.96 -31.88
N GLY A 254 -6.54 -8.87 -31.53
CA GLY A 254 -7.85 -8.51 -30.98
C GLY A 254 -7.86 -8.21 -29.47
N LEU A 255 -6.85 -8.63 -28.73
CA LEU A 255 -6.82 -8.54 -27.26
C LEU A 255 -6.75 -7.08 -26.81
N THR A 256 -7.76 -6.64 -26.03
CA THR A 256 -7.87 -5.23 -25.60
C THR A 256 -7.35 -4.97 -24.19
N SER A 257 -7.41 -5.98 -23.33
CA SER A 257 -6.94 -5.89 -21.95
C SER A 257 -6.55 -7.26 -21.40
N VAL A 258 -5.60 -7.27 -20.45
CA VAL A 258 -5.21 -8.47 -19.71
C VAL A 258 -4.88 -8.10 -18.26
N THR A 259 -5.31 -8.98 -17.34
CA THR A 259 -4.89 -8.94 -15.93
C THR A 259 -3.99 -10.13 -15.69
N ILE A 260 -2.76 -9.86 -15.28
CA ILE A 260 -1.78 -10.89 -14.93
C ILE A 260 -1.95 -11.21 -13.44
N PRO A 261 -2.10 -12.51 -13.06
CA PRO A 261 -2.30 -12.89 -11.66
C PRO A 261 -1.10 -12.63 -10.75
N ASP A 262 -1.36 -12.45 -9.46
CA ASP A 262 -0.33 -12.14 -8.45
C ASP A 262 0.74 -13.23 -8.28
N GLY A 263 0.43 -14.47 -8.66
CA GLY A 263 1.37 -15.61 -8.67
C GLY A 263 2.48 -15.51 -9.71
N VAL A 264 2.33 -14.67 -10.73
CA VAL A 264 3.31 -14.53 -11.83
C VAL A 264 4.46 -13.64 -11.37
N THR A 265 5.69 -14.11 -11.56
CA THR A 265 6.93 -13.42 -11.14
C THR A 265 7.79 -12.90 -12.27
N SER A 266 7.50 -13.28 -13.52
CA SER A 266 8.17 -12.78 -14.73
C SER A 266 7.17 -12.68 -15.89
N ILE A 267 7.36 -11.68 -16.73
CA ILE A 267 6.78 -11.62 -18.07
C ILE A 267 7.85 -12.14 -19.02
N GLU A 268 7.58 -13.26 -19.66
CA GLU A 268 8.55 -13.93 -20.51
C GLU A 268 8.69 -13.23 -21.88
N ASP A 269 9.74 -13.63 -22.63
CA ASP A 269 10.03 -13.06 -23.94
C ASP A 269 8.82 -13.18 -24.88
N TRP A 270 8.52 -12.17 -25.67
CA TRP A 270 7.45 -12.13 -26.69
C TRP A 270 6.02 -12.30 -26.16
N SER A 271 5.79 -12.39 -24.84
CA SER A 271 4.51 -12.83 -24.26
C SER A 271 3.27 -12.11 -24.81
N PHE A 272 3.37 -10.80 -25.09
CA PHE A 272 2.30 -9.95 -25.63
C PHE A 272 2.75 -9.18 -26.86
N CYS A 273 3.78 -9.65 -27.56
CA CYS A 273 4.27 -8.98 -28.76
C CYS A 273 3.17 -8.96 -29.85
N GLU A 274 3.09 -7.86 -30.58
CA GLU A 274 2.06 -7.62 -31.62
C GLU A 274 0.58 -7.73 -31.14
N CYS A 275 0.34 -7.50 -29.86
CA CYS A 275 -1.02 -7.30 -29.35
C CYS A 275 -1.49 -5.86 -29.66
N THR A 276 -1.75 -5.58 -30.94
CA THR A 276 -1.93 -4.21 -31.46
C THR A 276 -3.14 -3.47 -30.88
N SER A 277 -4.19 -4.18 -30.42
CA SER A 277 -5.36 -3.59 -29.77
C SER A 277 -5.24 -3.44 -28.26
N LEU A 278 -4.12 -3.88 -27.64
CA LEU A 278 -3.96 -3.92 -26.18
C LEU A 278 -3.84 -2.51 -25.62
N LYS A 279 -4.85 -2.09 -24.84
CA LYS A 279 -4.94 -0.75 -24.24
C LYS A 279 -4.53 -0.74 -22.79
N ASN A 280 -4.80 -1.82 -22.05
CA ASN A 280 -4.58 -1.90 -20.61
C ASN A 280 -3.98 -3.25 -20.23
N VAL A 281 -2.92 -3.18 -19.43
CA VAL A 281 -2.28 -4.34 -18.81
C VAL A 281 -2.13 -4.06 -17.32
N LYS A 282 -2.67 -4.97 -16.49
CA LYS A 282 -2.41 -4.95 -15.06
C LYS A 282 -1.29 -5.95 -14.75
N ILE A 283 -0.12 -5.44 -14.38
CA ILE A 283 1.04 -6.24 -13.98
C ILE A 283 1.12 -6.24 -12.44
N PRO A 284 1.20 -7.41 -11.78
CA PRO A 284 1.28 -7.48 -10.34
C PRO A 284 2.66 -7.09 -9.78
N ASP A 285 2.69 -6.62 -8.53
CA ASP A 285 3.93 -6.14 -7.88
C ASP A 285 5.01 -7.23 -7.69
N ASN A 286 4.65 -8.50 -7.84
CA ASN A 286 5.58 -9.62 -7.71
C ASN A 286 6.46 -9.85 -8.95
N VAL A 287 6.14 -9.22 -10.08
CA VAL A 287 6.94 -9.35 -11.31
C VAL A 287 8.26 -8.63 -11.14
N LYS A 288 9.34 -9.36 -11.36
CA LYS A 288 10.74 -8.91 -11.24
C LYS A 288 11.41 -8.64 -12.58
N SER A 289 10.91 -9.22 -13.65
CA SER A 289 11.50 -9.07 -14.99
C SER A 289 10.43 -8.99 -16.06
N ILE A 290 10.66 -8.15 -17.06
CA ILE A 290 9.94 -8.09 -18.32
C ILE A 290 10.91 -8.53 -19.40
N GLY A 291 10.58 -9.60 -20.14
CA GLY A 291 11.41 -10.25 -21.12
C GLY A 291 11.61 -9.43 -22.40
N LYS A 292 12.42 -9.99 -23.30
CA LYS A 292 12.68 -9.40 -24.63
C LYS A 292 11.42 -9.34 -25.44
N TYR A 293 11.15 -8.22 -26.11
CA TYR A 293 9.99 -8.02 -26.97
C TYR A 293 8.64 -8.26 -26.28
N ALA A 294 8.57 -8.29 -24.97
CA ALA A 294 7.39 -8.72 -24.23
C ALA A 294 6.10 -7.97 -24.59
N PHE A 295 6.18 -6.67 -24.87
CA PHE A 295 5.10 -5.80 -25.32
C PHE A 295 5.45 -5.06 -26.63
N CYS A 296 6.37 -5.60 -27.43
CA CYS A 296 6.75 -5.00 -28.69
C CYS A 296 5.51 -4.90 -29.61
N GLU A 297 5.39 -3.80 -30.35
CA GLU A 297 4.27 -3.52 -31.26
C GLU A 297 2.87 -3.52 -30.59
N CYS A 298 2.79 -3.26 -29.29
CA CYS A 298 1.52 -2.97 -28.64
C CYS A 298 1.08 -1.52 -28.94
N THR A 299 0.71 -1.27 -30.20
CA THR A 299 0.52 0.09 -30.74
C THR A 299 -0.60 0.88 -30.11
N SER A 300 -1.61 0.24 -29.50
CA SER A 300 -2.72 0.89 -28.79
C SER A 300 -2.44 1.11 -27.29
N LEU A 301 -1.28 0.71 -26.75
CA LEU A 301 -0.94 0.81 -25.33
C LEU A 301 -0.58 2.25 -24.99
N LYS A 302 -1.50 2.97 -24.29
CA LYS A 302 -1.30 4.38 -23.95
C LYS A 302 -0.54 4.61 -22.66
N ASN A 303 -0.77 3.75 -21.69
CA ASN A 303 -0.17 3.84 -20.37
C ASN A 303 0.13 2.43 -19.85
N ILE A 304 1.20 2.30 -19.10
CA ILE A 304 1.54 1.09 -18.36
C ILE A 304 2.10 1.46 -16.99
N THR A 305 1.67 0.72 -15.97
CA THR A 305 2.25 0.83 -14.63
C THR A 305 3.19 -0.34 -14.42
N LEU A 306 4.47 -0.04 -14.24
CA LEU A 306 5.48 -1.05 -13.94
C LEU A 306 5.46 -1.39 -12.45
N PRO A 307 5.65 -2.67 -12.08
CA PRO A 307 5.64 -3.12 -10.69
C PRO A 307 6.79 -2.56 -9.87
N SER A 308 6.53 -2.25 -8.61
CA SER A 308 7.52 -1.63 -7.71
C SER A 308 8.75 -2.50 -7.41
N LYS A 309 8.67 -3.82 -7.66
CA LYS A 309 9.77 -4.79 -7.47
C LYS A 309 10.51 -5.14 -8.77
N LEU A 310 10.19 -4.49 -9.89
CA LEU A 310 10.79 -4.78 -11.19
C LEU A 310 12.30 -4.50 -11.16
N GLN A 311 13.10 -5.46 -11.59
CA GLN A 311 14.57 -5.37 -11.60
C GLN A 311 15.14 -5.19 -13.01
N SER A 312 14.49 -5.73 -14.05
CA SER A 312 14.98 -5.68 -15.41
C SER A 312 13.89 -5.49 -16.44
N ILE A 313 14.18 -4.74 -17.48
CA ILE A 313 13.41 -4.55 -18.68
C ILE A 313 14.25 -5.08 -19.84
N GLY A 314 13.75 -6.06 -20.57
CA GLY A 314 14.47 -6.75 -21.64
C GLY A 314 14.64 -5.93 -22.91
N ASN A 315 15.45 -6.42 -23.85
CA ASN A 315 15.66 -5.81 -25.15
C ASN A 315 14.32 -5.66 -25.90
N TYR A 316 14.08 -4.48 -26.43
CA TYR A 316 12.88 -4.15 -27.22
C TYR A 316 11.55 -4.43 -26.50
N ALA A 317 11.54 -4.46 -25.17
CA ALA A 317 10.39 -4.89 -24.40
C ALA A 317 9.11 -4.08 -24.68
N PHE A 318 9.24 -2.79 -24.96
CA PHE A 318 8.15 -1.87 -25.33
C PHE A 318 8.40 -1.20 -26.69
N ALA A 319 9.27 -1.77 -27.52
CA ALA A 319 9.55 -1.15 -28.82
C ALA A 319 8.26 -1.04 -29.66
N HIS A 320 8.17 0.01 -30.46
CA HIS A 320 7.01 0.30 -31.34
C HIS A 320 5.65 0.44 -30.59
N CYS A 321 5.65 0.73 -29.31
CA CYS A 321 4.43 1.13 -28.59
C CYS A 321 4.09 2.59 -28.94
N THR A 322 3.60 2.85 -30.15
CA THR A 322 3.49 4.19 -30.73
C THR A 322 2.49 5.10 -30.03
N ASP A 323 1.51 4.54 -29.31
CA ASP A 323 0.53 5.29 -28.51
C ASP A 323 1.00 5.56 -27.07
N LEU A 324 2.12 4.97 -26.61
CA LEU A 324 2.61 5.11 -25.24
C LEU A 324 3.07 6.55 -24.98
N ILE A 325 2.37 7.25 -24.08
CA ILE A 325 2.62 8.66 -23.77
C ILE A 325 3.63 8.88 -22.64
N GLY A 326 3.90 7.83 -21.85
CA GLY A 326 4.87 7.87 -20.76
C GLY A 326 5.01 6.51 -20.08
N ILE A 327 6.16 6.30 -19.48
CA ILE A 327 6.48 5.13 -18.67
C ILE A 327 7.29 5.60 -17.45
N ILE A 328 6.92 5.13 -16.26
CA ILE A 328 7.65 5.41 -15.03
C ILE A 328 8.51 4.20 -14.70
N ILE A 329 9.83 4.38 -14.71
CA ILE A 329 10.79 3.34 -14.35
C ILE A 329 10.92 3.29 -12.83
N PRO A 330 10.58 2.17 -12.16
CA PRO A 330 10.68 2.04 -10.71
C PRO A 330 12.11 2.10 -10.18
N ASP A 331 12.26 2.52 -8.92
CA ASP A 331 13.56 2.61 -8.24
C ASP A 331 14.25 1.26 -7.99
N SER A 332 13.57 0.16 -8.27
CA SER A 332 14.11 -1.20 -8.18
C SER A 332 14.83 -1.66 -9.46
N VAL A 333 14.62 -0.97 -10.61
CA VAL A 333 15.16 -1.37 -11.91
C VAL A 333 16.68 -1.15 -11.94
N LYS A 334 17.39 -2.18 -12.35
CA LYS A 334 18.85 -2.22 -12.48
C LYS A 334 19.33 -2.25 -13.93
N SER A 335 18.56 -2.85 -14.83
CA SER A 335 18.92 -2.96 -16.24
C SER A 335 17.76 -2.63 -17.17
N ILE A 336 18.06 -1.90 -18.24
CA ILE A 336 17.17 -1.53 -19.34
C ILE A 336 17.86 -2.00 -20.62
N GLY A 337 17.28 -2.95 -21.33
CA GLY A 337 17.88 -3.59 -22.49
C GLY A 337 17.92 -2.72 -23.74
N ASP A 338 18.57 -3.23 -24.79
CA ASP A 338 18.70 -2.56 -26.09
C ASP A 338 17.31 -2.23 -26.65
N GLY A 339 17.14 -1.03 -27.17
CA GLY A 339 15.89 -0.60 -27.79
C GLY A 339 14.65 -0.73 -26.93
N ALA A 340 14.77 -0.78 -25.61
CA ALA A 340 13.67 -1.16 -24.70
C ALA A 340 12.38 -0.34 -24.89
N ILE A 341 12.50 0.95 -25.20
CA ILE A 341 11.38 1.85 -25.53
C ILE A 341 11.55 2.52 -26.90
N ARG A 342 12.23 1.85 -27.81
CA ARG A 342 12.47 2.36 -29.16
C ARG A 342 11.15 2.55 -29.91
N ASP A 343 11.07 3.54 -30.77
CA ASP A 343 9.86 3.88 -31.54
C ASP A 343 8.60 4.25 -30.72
N CYS A 344 8.77 4.54 -29.42
CA CYS A 344 7.73 5.13 -28.60
C CYS A 344 7.68 6.66 -28.81
N THR A 345 7.29 7.10 -30.00
CA THR A 345 7.47 8.50 -30.46
C THR A 345 6.65 9.54 -29.70
N LYS A 346 5.63 9.12 -28.94
CA LYS A 346 4.84 10.02 -28.07
C LYS A 346 5.51 10.28 -26.72
N ILE A 347 6.47 9.47 -26.29
CA ILE A 347 7.26 9.72 -25.07
C ILE A 347 8.25 10.85 -25.37
N LYS A 348 8.09 12.00 -24.76
CA LYS A 348 9.00 13.17 -24.91
C LYS A 348 10.01 13.27 -23.79
N SER A 349 9.81 12.56 -22.71
CA SER A 349 10.76 12.50 -21.60
C SER A 349 10.60 11.23 -20.79
N ILE A 350 11.67 10.83 -20.12
CA ILE A 350 11.69 9.67 -19.23
C ILE A 350 12.49 9.98 -17.95
N THR A 351 12.03 9.41 -16.83
CA THR A 351 12.80 9.46 -15.57
C THR A 351 13.48 8.12 -15.35
N ILE A 352 14.79 8.14 -15.22
CA ILE A 352 15.62 6.95 -14.98
C ILE A 352 16.16 7.01 -13.55
N PRO A 353 15.87 6.01 -12.70
CA PRO A 353 16.34 5.98 -11.32
C PRO A 353 17.86 5.75 -11.22
N ASP A 354 18.44 6.15 -10.09
CA ASP A 354 19.87 5.96 -9.82
C ASP A 354 20.27 4.48 -9.68
N SER A 355 19.30 3.61 -9.45
CA SER A 355 19.49 2.16 -9.39
C SER A 355 19.81 1.52 -10.73
N ALA A 356 19.49 2.19 -11.86
CA ALA A 356 19.76 1.70 -13.20
C ALA A 356 21.28 1.75 -13.47
N SER A 357 21.91 0.58 -13.38
CA SER A 357 23.34 0.39 -13.57
C SER A 357 23.72 -0.05 -14.99
N ASP A 358 22.70 -0.37 -15.81
CA ASP A 358 22.90 -0.81 -17.19
C ASP A 358 21.77 -0.28 -18.07
N ILE A 359 22.14 0.40 -19.18
CA ILE A 359 21.21 0.94 -20.18
C ILE A 359 21.76 0.58 -21.55
N GLY A 360 21.02 -0.26 -22.25
CA GLY A 360 21.40 -0.85 -23.52
C GLY A 360 21.48 0.15 -24.69
N TYR A 361 21.97 -0.35 -25.80
CA TYR A 361 22.11 0.42 -27.03
C TYR A 361 20.75 0.94 -27.54
N GLN A 362 20.67 2.23 -27.82
CA GLN A 362 19.45 2.90 -28.30
C GLN A 362 18.18 2.60 -27.48
N ALA A 363 18.35 2.33 -26.18
CA ALA A 363 17.26 1.95 -25.29
C ALA A 363 16.18 3.04 -25.14
N LEU A 364 16.59 4.32 -25.18
CA LEU A 364 15.78 5.47 -24.84
C LEU A 364 15.85 6.56 -25.91
N GLY A 365 14.71 7.11 -26.31
CA GLY A 365 14.65 8.32 -27.13
C GLY A 365 14.99 8.15 -28.62
N TYR A 366 15.02 6.94 -29.10
CA TYR A 366 15.30 6.63 -30.50
C TYR A 366 14.04 6.16 -31.25
N TYR A 367 14.04 6.41 -32.56
CA TYR A 367 13.06 5.87 -33.49
C TYR A 367 13.73 5.51 -34.81
N HIS A 368 13.10 4.61 -35.60
CA HIS A 368 13.59 4.03 -36.83
C HIS A 368 14.74 2.98 -36.67
N ASP A 369 14.60 1.81 -37.32
CA ASP A 369 15.36 0.59 -37.04
C ASP A 369 16.86 0.62 -37.37
N PHE A 370 17.30 1.39 -38.36
CA PHE A 370 18.70 1.27 -38.86
C PHE A 370 19.57 2.49 -38.65
N ASP A 371 19.00 3.70 -38.67
CA ASP A 371 19.79 4.92 -38.66
C ASP A 371 19.83 5.65 -37.33
N GLY A 372 19.13 5.11 -36.32
CA GLY A 372 19.18 5.64 -34.94
C GLY A 372 18.73 7.08 -34.82
N TYR A 373 17.66 7.48 -35.51
CA TYR A 373 17.10 8.83 -35.39
C TYR A 373 16.63 9.07 -33.96
N LYS A 374 16.86 10.27 -33.46
CA LYS A 374 16.47 10.67 -32.09
C LYS A 374 15.13 11.37 -32.12
N ILE A 375 14.32 11.13 -31.09
CA ILE A 375 13.10 11.89 -30.85
C ILE A 375 13.49 13.33 -30.52
N ASP A 376 13.04 14.28 -31.32
CA ASP A 376 13.39 15.69 -31.13
C ASP A 376 12.94 16.19 -29.75
N GLY A 377 13.85 16.90 -29.06
CA GLY A 377 13.61 17.47 -27.75
C GLY A 377 13.43 16.43 -26.61
N PHE A 378 13.83 15.16 -26.81
CA PHE A 378 13.72 14.13 -25.77
C PHE A 378 14.59 14.46 -24.55
N ILE A 379 13.99 14.38 -23.36
CA ILE A 379 14.64 14.73 -22.09
C ILE A 379 14.74 13.50 -21.18
N ILE A 380 15.94 13.22 -20.68
CA ILE A 380 16.17 12.21 -19.65
C ILE A 380 16.28 12.89 -18.29
N TYR A 381 15.34 12.59 -17.36
CA TYR A 381 15.45 13.03 -15.98
C TYR A 381 16.26 12.01 -15.20
N CYS A 382 17.44 12.39 -14.75
CA CYS A 382 18.36 11.56 -13.96
C CYS A 382 19.27 12.45 -13.10
N ASN A 383 19.86 11.90 -12.04
CA ASN A 383 20.83 12.62 -11.25
C ASN A 383 22.20 12.64 -11.97
N ALA A 384 23.03 13.63 -11.67
CA ALA A 384 24.42 13.68 -12.13
C ALA A 384 25.17 12.43 -11.64
N ASP A 385 26.22 12.04 -12.35
CA ASP A 385 27.10 10.90 -12.01
C ASP A 385 26.41 9.53 -12.00
N THR A 386 25.28 9.38 -12.71
CA THR A 386 24.59 8.11 -12.94
C THR A 386 24.87 7.58 -14.34
N VAL A 387 24.63 6.26 -14.54
CA VAL A 387 24.70 5.63 -15.87
C VAL A 387 23.72 6.30 -16.84
N ALA A 388 22.54 6.74 -16.36
CA ALA A 388 21.59 7.47 -17.19
C ALA A 388 22.10 8.83 -17.64
N ALA A 389 22.85 9.56 -16.79
CA ALA A 389 23.47 10.81 -17.18
C ALA A 389 24.59 10.59 -18.20
N GLN A 390 25.37 9.50 -18.03
CA GLN A 390 26.41 9.12 -19.01
C GLN A 390 25.77 8.71 -20.34
N TYR A 391 24.73 7.85 -20.31
CA TYR A 391 23.96 7.50 -21.50
C TYR A 391 23.42 8.73 -22.25
N ALA A 392 22.88 9.71 -21.52
CA ALA A 392 22.40 10.94 -22.13
C ALA A 392 23.52 11.73 -22.82
N LYS A 393 24.69 11.86 -22.19
CA LYS A 393 25.88 12.54 -22.76
C LYS A 393 26.38 11.83 -24.01
N ASP A 394 26.62 10.52 -23.93
CA ASP A 394 27.16 9.70 -25.02
C ASP A 394 26.25 9.70 -26.26
N ASN A 395 24.94 9.81 -26.00
CA ASN A 395 23.92 9.84 -27.05
C ASN A 395 23.43 11.26 -27.39
N GLY A 396 24.01 12.33 -26.81
CA GLY A 396 23.64 13.71 -27.11
C GLY A 396 22.19 14.08 -26.77
N PHE A 397 21.63 13.48 -25.72
CA PHE A 397 20.34 13.87 -25.17
C PHE A 397 20.48 14.92 -24.08
N LEU A 398 19.46 15.79 -23.96
CA LEU A 398 19.35 16.69 -22.83
C LEU A 398 18.95 15.90 -21.59
N TYR A 399 19.73 16.05 -20.51
CA TYR A 399 19.32 15.49 -19.21
C TYR A 399 19.10 16.59 -18.16
N LYS A 400 18.19 16.32 -17.22
CA LYS A 400 17.81 17.23 -16.12
C LYS A 400 17.75 16.45 -14.81
N PRO A 401 18.01 17.11 -13.65
CA PRO A 401 17.88 16.46 -12.35
C PRO A 401 16.47 15.90 -12.11
N ILE A 402 16.40 14.75 -11.45
CA ILE A 402 15.11 14.16 -11.04
C ILE A 402 14.47 15.05 -9.99
N ILE A 403 13.31 15.59 -10.31
CA ILE A 403 12.50 16.36 -9.37
C ILE A 403 11.42 15.43 -8.81
N ARG A 404 11.78 14.59 -7.84
CA ARG A 404 10.82 13.72 -7.17
C ARG A 404 10.02 14.49 -6.13
N LYS A 405 8.71 14.47 -6.27
CA LYS A 405 7.82 14.97 -5.23
C LYS A 405 7.98 14.09 -3.98
N PRO A 406 8.30 14.68 -2.82
CA PRO A 406 8.41 13.90 -1.59
C PRO A 406 7.09 13.20 -1.24
N GLU A 407 7.20 12.09 -0.51
CA GLU A 407 6.03 11.43 0.07
C GLU A 407 5.30 12.35 1.07
N ASN A 408 4.01 12.13 1.21
CA ASN A 408 3.17 12.91 2.11
C ASN A 408 3.60 12.69 3.57
N VAL A 409 3.50 13.74 4.37
CA VAL A 409 3.76 13.66 5.79
C VAL A 409 2.67 12.83 6.47
N SER A 410 3.09 11.78 7.18
CA SER A 410 2.21 10.88 7.94
C SER A 410 2.30 11.12 9.44
N GLY A 411 1.39 10.50 10.22
CA GLY A 411 1.44 10.52 11.68
C GLY A 411 1.26 11.88 12.32
N VAL A 412 0.62 12.84 11.63
CA VAL A 412 0.35 14.17 12.17
C VAL A 412 -0.63 14.06 13.33
N LYS A 413 -0.16 14.46 14.53
CA LYS A 413 -0.92 14.36 15.77
C LYS A 413 -0.60 15.49 16.74
N LEU A 414 -1.47 15.65 17.73
CA LEU A 414 -1.21 16.59 18.79
C LEU A 414 -0.11 16.07 19.72
N GLY A 415 0.98 16.82 19.84
CA GLY A 415 2.11 16.52 20.72
C GLY A 415 2.02 17.19 22.10
N GLY A 416 1.14 18.18 22.26
CA GLY A 416 0.92 18.88 23.52
C GLY A 416 0.07 20.13 23.36
N ARG A 417 -0.49 20.60 24.47
CA ARG A 417 -1.35 21.79 24.53
C ARG A 417 -1.12 22.63 25.77
N ALA A 418 -1.23 23.94 25.61
CA ALA A 418 -1.27 24.92 26.68
C ALA A 418 -2.48 25.86 26.46
N ALA A 419 -2.65 26.87 27.30
CA ALA A 419 -3.71 27.85 27.10
C ALA A 419 -3.43 28.76 25.88
N ASP A 420 -2.17 28.96 25.57
CA ASP A 420 -1.67 29.90 24.56
C ASP A 420 -0.89 29.19 23.43
N ALA A 421 -0.80 27.87 23.46
CA ALA A 421 0.01 27.14 22.49
C ALA A 421 -0.49 25.72 22.21
N LEU A 422 -0.20 25.26 20.98
CA LEU A 422 -0.35 23.86 20.57
C LEU A 422 0.97 23.36 19.97
N ARG A 423 1.27 22.09 20.21
CA ARG A 423 2.41 21.39 19.61
C ARG A 423 1.87 20.33 18.64
N VAL A 424 2.36 20.36 17.41
CA VAL A 424 2.05 19.39 16.36
C VAL A 424 3.28 18.51 16.18
N ASN A 425 3.08 17.20 16.15
CA ASN A 425 4.11 16.21 15.88
C ASN A 425 3.74 15.41 14.65
N TRP A 426 4.73 14.83 13.96
CA TRP A 426 4.55 13.97 12.79
C TRP A 426 5.65 12.91 12.71
N THR A 427 5.49 11.94 11.81
CA THR A 427 6.49 10.91 11.56
C THR A 427 7.63 11.47 10.73
N LYS A 428 8.88 11.12 11.08
CA LYS A 428 10.07 11.49 10.31
C LYS A 428 10.00 10.89 8.90
N ASN A 429 10.28 11.71 7.90
CA ASN A 429 10.56 11.27 6.54
C ASN A 429 12.05 11.49 6.27
N ALA A 430 12.80 10.40 6.06
CA ALA A 430 14.25 10.46 5.88
C ALA A 430 14.67 11.04 4.53
N SER A 431 13.78 11.01 3.53
CA SER A 431 14.07 11.39 2.14
C SER A 431 13.90 12.89 1.84
N VAL A 432 13.55 13.72 2.86
CA VAL A 432 13.25 15.15 2.67
C VAL A 432 14.26 16.04 3.39
N ASP A 433 14.31 17.30 3.00
CA ASP A 433 15.21 18.28 3.63
C ASP A 433 14.52 19.03 4.77
N GLY A 434 13.18 19.03 4.80
CA GLY A 434 12.45 19.67 5.88
C GLY A 434 10.94 19.70 5.68
N TYR A 435 10.27 20.54 6.47
CA TYR A 435 8.82 20.59 6.55
C TYR A 435 8.27 22.01 6.56
N ILE A 436 7.08 22.17 6.02
CA ILE A 436 6.27 23.40 6.12
C ILE A 436 5.05 23.09 6.97
N VAL A 437 4.85 23.89 8.02
CA VAL A 437 3.65 23.81 8.87
C VAL A 437 2.74 24.98 8.54
N GLU A 438 1.49 24.69 8.27
CA GLU A 438 0.45 25.70 8.04
C GLU A 438 -0.64 25.60 9.09
N MET A 439 -1.24 26.73 9.39
CA MET A 439 -2.39 26.87 10.28
C MET A 439 -3.52 27.60 9.55
N TYR A 440 -4.75 27.10 9.71
CA TYR A 440 -5.93 27.76 9.16
C TYR A 440 -6.32 28.95 10.04
N GLN A 441 -6.33 30.14 9.46
CA GLN A 441 -6.67 31.40 10.13
C GLN A 441 -7.26 32.40 9.12
N ASN A 442 -8.25 33.15 9.57
CA ASN A 442 -8.90 34.17 8.74
C ASN A 442 -9.39 33.66 7.38
N GLY A 443 -10.00 32.46 7.37
CA GLY A 443 -10.57 31.87 6.15
C GLY A 443 -9.55 31.19 5.21
N LYS A 444 -8.24 31.20 5.51
CA LYS A 444 -7.21 30.65 4.66
C LYS A 444 -6.10 29.93 5.42
N TRP A 445 -5.37 29.08 4.73
CA TRP A 445 -4.16 28.42 5.24
C TRP A 445 -2.97 29.38 5.12
N ALA A 446 -2.27 29.56 6.22
CA ALA A 446 -1.08 30.39 6.27
C ALA A 446 0.10 29.60 6.86
N ARG A 447 1.28 29.79 6.27
CA ARG A 447 2.52 29.20 6.80
C ARG A 447 2.84 29.78 8.17
N VAL A 448 2.98 28.92 9.17
CA VAL A 448 3.35 29.28 10.55
C VAL A 448 4.70 28.73 10.96
N GLY A 449 5.28 27.83 10.16
CA GLY A 449 6.62 27.30 10.40
C GLY A 449 7.28 26.77 9.13
N LYS A 450 8.61 26.92 9.03
CA LYS A 450 9.49 26.24 8.09
C LYS A 450 10.58 25.57 8.92
N ILE A 451 10.75 24.28 8.74
CA ILE A 451 11.75 23.44 9.41
C ILE A 451 12.73 22.98 8.36
N THR A 452 14.01 23.28 8.54
CA THR A 452 15.06 23.10 7.52
C THR A 452 15.89 21.84 7.70
N ASN A 453 15.44 20.93 8.55
CA ASN A 453 16.02 19.60 8.67
C ASN A 453 14.91 18.54 8.84
N ASN A 454 15.17 17.32 8.44
CA ASN A 454 14.20 16.24 8.50
C ASN A 454 14.11 15.52 9.87
N SER A 455 15.04 15.81 10.78
CA SER A 455 15.07 15.20 12.12
C SER A 455 14.13 15.89 13.10
N THR A 456 13.81 17.16 12.88
CA THR A 456 12.84 17.90 13.68
C THR A 456 11.42 17.58 13.22
N THR A 457 10.72 16.77 14.00
CA THR A 457 9.35 16.27 13.69
C THR A 457 8.30 16.86 14.62
N THR A 458 8.55 18.04 15.15
CA THR A 458 7.66 18.75 16.06
C THR A 458 7.69 20.26 15.80
N PHE A 459 6.53 20.90 15.97
CA PHE A 459 6.39 22.33 15.87
C PHE A 459 5.45 22.85 16.96
N ARG A 460 5.88 23.88 17.70
CA ARG A 460 5.06 24.55 18.72
C ARG A 460 4.61 25.92 18.20
N LYS A 461 3.30 26.11 18.04
CA LYS A 461 2.71 27.43 17.78
C LYS A 461 2.25 28.04 19.07
N ALA A 462 2.86 29.17 19.44
CA ALA A 462 2.48 30.00 20.58
C ALA A 462 1.64 31.21 20.15
N GLY A 463 1.16 32.00 21.11
CA GLY A 463 0.34 33.19 20.87
C GLY A 463 -1.10 32.88 20.43
N LEU A 464 -1.60 31.73 20.83
CA LEU A 464 -2.96 31.28 20.52
C LEU A 464 -3.94 31.75 21.60
N LYS A 465 -5.21 31.94 21.23
CA LYS A 465 -6.28 32.23 22.19
C LYS A 465 -6.66 30.95 22.95
N ALA A 466 -6.94 31.08 24.24
CA ALA A 466 -7.35 29.97 25.10
C ALA A 466 -8.73 29.41 24.65
N SER A 467 -8.91 28.11 24.88
CA SER A 467 -10.12 27.35 24.56
C SER A 467 -10.60 27.45 23.10
N THR A 468 -9.71 27.78 22.20
CA THR A 468 -10.00 27.98 20.78
C THR A 468 -9.50 26.79 19.96
N VAL A 469 -10.27 26.37 18.95
CA VAL A 469 -9.86 25.32 18.01
C VAL A 469 -9.04 25.92 16.90
N TYR A 470 -7.91 25.28 16.60
CA TYR A 470 -7.04 25.60 15.48
C TYR A 470 -6.84 24.35 14.64
N LYS A 471 -6.73 24.53 13.34
CA LYS A 471 -6.43 23.46 12.37
C LYS A 471 -5.00 23.65 11.86
N PHE A 472 -4.29 22.54 11.74
CA PHE A 472 -2.93 22.47 11.21
C PHE A 472 -2.84 21.42 10.12
N ARG A 473 -1.91 21.64 9.17
CA ARG A 473 -1.47 20.64 8.19
C ARG A 473 0.03 20.80 7.96
N VAL A 474 0.66 19.73 7.55
CA VAL A 474 2.11 19.70 7.34
C VAL A 474 2.38 19.15 5.94
N LYS A 475 3.36 19.72 5.23
CA LYS A 475 3.93 19.12 4.02
C LYS A 475 5.44 19.07 4.12
N ALA A 476 6.02 18.07 3.49
CA ALA A 476 7.46 17.94 3.37
C ALA A 476 7.97 18.70 2.13
N TYR A 477 9.25 19.04 2.13
CA TYR A 477 9.92 19.54 0.94
C TYR A 477 11.32 18.92 0.80
N LYS A 478 11.72 18.78 -0.47
CA LYS A 478 13.07 18.44 -0.87
C LYS A 478 13.60 19.49 -1.83
N MET A 479 14.86 19.86 -1.69
CA MET A 479 15.51 20.79 -2.61
C MET A 479 15.99 20.04 -3.85
N SER A 480 15.76 20.63 -5.00
CA SER A 480 16.35 20.23 -6.26
C SER A 480 17.10 21.46 -6.81
N GLY A 481 18.41 21.51 -6.57
CA GLY A 481 19.16 22.74 -6.73
C GLY A 481 18.62 23.86 -5.83
N SER A 482 18.28 25.00 -6.44
CA SER A 482 17.68 26.16 -5.73
C SER A 482 16.16 26.07 -5.58
N THR A 483 15.49 25.09 -6.19
CA THR A 483 14.03 24.97 -6.19
C THR A 483 13.55 23.94 -5.17
N ALA A 484 12.55 24.30 -4.34
CA ALA A 484 11.93 23.39 -3.41
C ALA A 484 10.75 22.65 -4.06
N VAL A 485 10.76 21.33 -3.99
CA VAL A 485 9.66 20.45 -4.41
C VAL A 485 8.90 19.99 -3.16
N TYR A 486 7.59 20.10 -3.18
CA TYR A 486 6.75 19.86 -2.01
C TYR A 486 5.90 18.59 -2.17
N SER A 487 5.72 17.86 -1.07
CA SER A 487 4.69 16.81 -0.97
C SER A 487 3.29 17.43 -1.05
N ALA A 488 2.26 16.59 -1.19
CA ALA A 488 0.92 17.01 -0.79
C ALA A 488 0.88 17.27 0.73
N TYR A 489 -0.18 17.95 1.18
CA TYR A 489 -0.37 18.14 2.61
C TYR A 489 -0.81 16.86 3.31
N SER A 490 -0.46 16.76 4.58
CA SER A 490 -1.03 15.77 5.49
C SER A 490 -2.54 15.95 5.66
N ASN A 491 -3.18 14.98 6.29
CA ASN A 491 -4.51 15.17 6.88
C ASN A 491 -4.50 16.36 7.87
N GLU A 492 -5.63 17.06 7.98
CA GLU A 492 -5.81 18.16 8.90
C GLU A 492 -5.84 17.68 10.37
N LEU A 493 -5.07 18.34 11.21
CA LEU A 493 -5.14 18.18 12.66
C LEU A 493 -5.94 19.34 13.26
N ALA A 494 -7.14 19.05 13.76
CA ALA A 494 -7.91 20.01 14.55
C ALA A 494 -7.64 19.80 16.05
N ALA A 495 -7.24 20.86 16.76
CA ALA A 495 -6.95 20.78 18.18
C ALA A 495 -7.38 22.06 18.90
N ARG A 496 -7.88 21.90 20.14
CA ARG A 496 -8.29 23.00 20.99
C ARG A 496 -7.21 23.30 22.03
N THR A 497 -6.89 24.59 22.26
CA THR A 497 -6.06 25.03 23.39
C THR A 497 -6.77 24.81 24.72
N ASN A 498 -5.99 24.72 25.80
CA ASN A 498 -6.53 24.68 27.16
C ASN A 498 -7.23 25.99 27.54
N PRO A 499 -8.13 25.98 28.54
CA PRO A 499 -8.59 27.22 29.21
C PRO A 499 -7.42 28.00 29.78
N SER A 500 -7.57 29.31 29.86
CA SER A 500 -6.59 30.19 30.52
C SER A 500 -6.43 29.84 32.02
N VAL A 501 -5.30 30.23 32.59
CA VAL A 501 -5.02 30.05 34.02
C VAL A 501 -6.07 30.77 34.87
N MET A 502 -6.40 30.22 36.03
CA MET A 502 -7.33 30.83 36.96
C MET A 502 -6.67 31.98 37.72
N THR A 503 -7.37 33.08 37.81
CA THR A 503 -6.92 34.27 38.54
C THR A 503 -7.93 34.65 39.62
N GLY A 504 -7.51 35.54 40.54
CA GLY A 504 -8.34 36.14 41.58
C GLY A 504 -8.89 35.13 42.61
N ALA A 505 -8.26 33.95 42.73
CA ALA A 505 -8.65 32.99 43.74
C ALA A 505 -8.32 33.53 45.13
N LYS A 506 -9.35 33.69 45.98
CA LYS A 506 -9.22 34.26 47.32
C LYS A 506 -10.27 33.69 48.27
N LEU A 507 -10.06 33.87 49.54
CA LEU A 507 -11.05 33.57 50.55
C LEU A 507 -12.27 34.50 50.38
N GLY A 508 -13.46 33.94 50.22
CA GLY A 508 -14.72 34.68 50.09
C GLY A 508 -15.56 34.69 51.37
N GLY A 509 -15.22 33.86 52.36
CA GLY A 509 -15.88 33.81 53.66
C GLY A 509 -15.45 32.61 54.48
N ARG A 510 -15.72 32.68 55.78
CA ARG A 510 -15.39 31.61 56.72
C ARG A 510 -16.47 31.42 57.80
N ALA A 511 -16.66 30.19 58.21
CA ALA A 511 -17.48 29.79 59.34
C ALA A 511 -16.66 28.83 60.22
N ALA A 512 -17.21 28.35 61.29
CA ALA A 512 -16.54 27.36 62.13
C ALA A 512 -16.37 26.00 61.42
N ASP A 513 -17.35 25.66 60.56
CA ASP A 513 -17.42 24.39 59.84
C ASP A 513 -17.25 24.53 58.34
N ALA A 514 -16.95 25.72 57.81
CA ALA A 514 -16.92 25.95 56.37
C ALA A 514 -15.99 27.08 55.95
N LEU A 515 -15.48 26.94 54.73
CA LEU A 515 -14.75 28.00 54.02
C LEU A 515 -15.38 28.22 52.65
N ARG A 516 -15.45 29.45 52.20
CA ARG A 516 -15.85 29.84 50.86
C ARG A 516 -14.65 30.36 50.10
N VAL A 517 -14.43 29.86 48.89
CA VAL A 517 -13.39 30.33 47.98
C VAL A 517 -14.09 31.01 46.80
N ASN A 518 -13.61 32.19 46.44
CA ASN A 518 -14.09 32.94 45.26
C ASN A 518 -12.94 33.09 44.27
N TRP A 519 -13.26 33.28 42.99
CA TRP A 519 -12.28 33.51 41.92
C TRP A 519 -12.87 34.42 40.85
N THR A 520 -12.00 34.91 39.97
CA THR A 520 -12.43 35.69 38.79
C THR A 520 -13.03 34.76 37.73
N LYS A 521 -14.15 35.17 37.13
CA LYS A 521 -14.76 34.43 36.00
C LYS A 521 -13.75 34.20 34.87
N ASN A 522 -13.62 32.96 34.42
CA ASN A 522 -12.81 32.61 33.28
C ASN A 522 -13.71 32.48 32.03
N ALA A 523 -13.68 33.46 31.12
CA ALA A 523 -14.51 33.49 29.91
C ALA A 523 -14.22 32.35 28.95
N SER A 524 -13.03 31.74 29.04
CA SER A 524 -12.62 30.62 28.18
C SER A 524 -13.10 29.24 28.68
N ALA A 525 -13.74 29.16 29.86
CA ALA A 525 -14.13 27.92 30.50
C ALA A 525 -15.61 27.58 30.32
N ASP A 526 -15.96 26.31 30.44
CA ASP A 526 -17.35 25.84 30.65
C ASP A 526 -17.66 25.76 32.16
N GLY A 527 -16.65 25.58 32.99
CA GLY A 527 -16.81 25.48 34.42
C GLY A 527 -15.47 25.30 35.16
N TYR A 528 -15.56 24.87 36.41
CA TYR A 528 -14.42 24.83 37.30
C TYR A 528 -14.33 23.55 38.11
N ILE A 529 -13.10 23.15 38.42
CA ILE A 529 -12.77 22.10 39.40
C ILE A 529 -12.12 22.77 40.61
N VAL A 530 -12.68 22.49 41.78
CA VAL A 530 -12.12 22.93 43.06
C VAL A 530 -11.49 21.75 43.78
N GLU A 531 -10.25 21.90 44.19
CA GLU A 531 -9.53 20.90 44.97
C GLU A 531 -9.13 21.44 46.34
N MET A 532 -9.10 20.56 47.31
CA MET A 532 -8.64 20.79 48.65
C MET A 532 -7.48 19.85 48.98
N TYR A 533 -6.46 20.34 49.64
CA TYR A 533 -5.33 19.54 50.09
C TYR A 533 -5.69 18.79 51.37
N GLN A 534 -5.66 17.45 51.31
CA GLN A 534 -5.93 16.59 52.46
C GLN A 534 -5.22 15.23 52.27
N GLY A 535 -4.73 14.65 53.36
CA GLY A 535 -3.99 13.40 53.34
C GLY A 535 -2.77 13.46 52.39
N ASN A 536 -2.00 14.55 52.44
CA ASN A 536 -0.82 14.81 51.60
C ASN A 536 -1.05 14.86 50.09
N LYS A 537 -2.30 14.98 49.63
CA LYS A 537 -2.66 15.11 48.24
C LYS A 537 -3.79 16.10 47.97
N TRP A 538 -3.88 16.53 46.71
CA TRP A 538 -4.98 17.37 46.25
C TRP A 538 -6.17 16.48 45.85
N VAL A 539 -7.33 16.73 46.45
CA VAL A 539 -8.55 15.96 46.21
C VAL A 539 -9.64 16.90 45.71
N ARG A 540 -10.34 16.47 44.66
CA ARG A 540 -11.46 17.22 44.11
C ARG A 540 -12.60 17.29 45.14
N VAL A 541 -13.01 18.46 45.51
CA VAL A 541 -14.09 18.74 46.46
C VAL A 541 -15.29 19.42 45.78
N GLY A 542 -15.12 19.90 44.54
CA GLY A 542 -16.22 20.49 43.78
C GLY A 542 -16.00 20.43 42.27
N LYS A 543 -17.09 20.22 41.52
CA LYS A 543 -17.17 20.46 40.08
C LYS A 543 -18.33 21.41 39.82
N ILE A 544 -18.06 22.50 39.15
CA ILE A 544 -19.03 23.55 38.83
C ILE A 544 -19.15 23.56 37.31
N THR A 545 -20.38 23.33 36.82
CA THR A 545 -20.68 23.16 35.39
C THR A 545 -21.06 24.44 34.67
N ASN A 546 -21.23 25.53 35.42
CA ASN A 546 -21.57 26.84 34.90
C ASN A 546 -20.42 27.84 35.20
N ASN A 547 -19.80 28.45 34.19
CA ASN A 547 -18.70 29.36 34.37
C ASN A 547 -19.05 30.72 34.95
N SER A 548 -20.33 31.03 35.12
CA SER A 548 -20.77 32.24 35.84
C SER A 548 -20.77 32.06 37.35
N THR A 549 -20.75 30.83 37.83
CA THR A 549 -20.62 30.51 39.26
C THR A 549 -19.14 30.61 39.66
N THR A 550 -18.76 31.67 40.32
CA THR A 550 -17.35 32.01 40.70
C THR A 550 -17.07 31.85 42.20
N THR A 551 -17.85 31.03 42.85
CA THR A 551 -17.73 30.76 44.29
C THR A 551 -17.98 29.31 44.61
N PHE A 552 -17.34 28.81 45.66
CA PHE A 552 -17.55 27.46 46.18
C PHE A 552 -17.42 27.46 47.70
N ARG A 553 -18.43 26.90 48.36
CA ARG A 553 -18.41 26.72 49.82
C ARG A 553 -18.20 25.24 50.17
N LYS A 554 -17.11 24.95 50.87
CA LYS A 554 -16.85 23.63 51.47
C LYS A 554 -17.26 23.63 52.91
N ALA A 555 -18.30 22.83 53.22
CA ALA A 555 -18.75 22.60 54.61
C ALA A 555 -18.17 21.28 55.16
N GLY A 556 -18.45 20.99 56.43
CA GLY A 556 -17.96 19.80 57.13
C GLY A 556 -16.48 19.88 57.53
N LEU A 557 -15.97 21.08 57.69
CA LEU A 557 -14.59 21.32 58.10
C LEU A 557 -14.49 21.38 59.62
N LYS A 558 -13.34 21.01 60.18
CA LYS A 558 -13.00 21.20 61.60
C LYS A 558 -12.79 22.64 61.93
N ALA A 559 -13.32 23.10 63.07
CA ALA A 559 -13.12 24.44 63.57
C ALA A 559 -11.63 24.73 63.88
N SER A 560 -11.22 26.03 63.71
CA SER A 560 -9.85 26.51 63.89
C SER A 560 -8.75 25.75 63.14
N SER A 561 -9.12 25.05 62.08
CA SER A 561 -8.18 24.23 61.28
C SER A 561 -7.83 24.94 59.97
N VAL A 562 -6.61 24.70 59.49
CA VAL A 562 -6.10 25.29 58.24
C VAL A 562 -6.39 24.36 57.08
N TYR A 563 -6.90 24.93 56.00
CA TYR A 563 -7.17 24.23 54.75
C TYR A 563 -6.56 25.00 53.58
N LYS A 564 -6.15 24.24 52.55
CA LYS A 564 -5.63 24.81 51.31
C LYS A 564 -6.54 24.42 50.16
N PHE A 565 -6.85 25.38 49.30
CA PHE A 565 -7.69 25.19 48.12
C PHE A 565 -6.97 25.68 46.86
N ARG A 566 -7.28 25.08 45.73
CA ARG A 566 -6.93 25.57 44.39
C ARG A 566 -8.07 25.34 43.43
N VAL A 567 -8.12 26.15 42.40
CA VAL A 567 -9.19 26.09 41.38
C VAL A 567 -8.57 26.02 40.00
N ARG A 568 -9.10 25.22 39.11
CA ARG A 568 -8.79 25.26 37.68
C ARG A 568 -10.03 25.30 36.84
N ALA A 569 -9.92 25.96 35.70
CA ALA A 569 -10.96 25.96 34.66
C ALA A 569 -10.93 24.68 33.86
N TYR A 570 -12.07 24.26 33.32
CA TYR A 570 -12.16 23.25 32.28
C TYR A 570 -13.01 23.70 31.10
N LYS A 571 -12.70 23.16 29.92
CA LYS A 571 -13.44 23.31 28.67
C LYS A 571 -13.68 21.94 28.06
N MET A 572 -14.90 21.65 27.65
CA MET A 572 -15.18 20.40 26.95
C MET A 572 -14.71 20.48 25.48
N SER A 573 -14.12 19.39 25.00
CA SER A 573 -13.78 19.18 23.60
C SER A 573 -14.32 17.82 23.20
N GLY A 574 -15.51 17.78 22.64
CA GLY A 574 -16.29 16.57 22.53
C GLY A 574 -16.58 15.99 23.92
N LYS A 575 -16.30 14.71 24.11
CA LYS A 575 -16.49 14.00 25.41
C LYS A 575 -15.32 14.21 26.40
N THR A 576 -14.23 14.87 26.01
CA THR A 576 -13.02 15.05 26.82
C THR A 576 -12.98 16.45 27.45
N ALA A 577 -12.70 16.53 28.77
CA ALA A 577 -12.46 17.79 29.45
C ALA A 577 -11.00 18.20 29.32
N LEU A 578 -10.74 19.40 28.82
CA LEU A 578 -9.44 20.06 28.80
C LEU A 578 -9.34 20.97 30.01
N TYR A 579 -8.20 20.94 30.69
CA TYR A 579 -8.01 21.70 31.93
C TYR A 579 -6.96 22.80 31.76
N GLY A 580 -7.28 23.96 32.27
CA GLY A 580 -6.32 25.05 32.49
C GLY A 580 -5.41 24.78 33.69
N ASN A 581 -4.41 25.62 33.84
CA ASN A 581 -3.56 25.60 35.04
C ASN A 581 -4.35 26.03 36.28
N TYR A 582 -3.91 25.52 37.43
CA TYR A 582 -4.50 25.89 38.72
C TYR A 582 -4.24 27.34 39.06
N SER A 583 -5.14 27.93 39.86
CA SER A 583 -4.91 29.21 40.59
C SER A 583 -3.77 29.10 41.58
N ALA A 584 -3.31 30.24 42.08
CA ALA A 584 -2.58 30.27 43.33
C ALA A 584 -3.38 29.55 44.42
N THR A 585 -2.66 28.96 45.38
CA THR A 585 -3.26 28.25 46.50
C THR A 585 -3.88 29.26 47.51
N VAL A 586 -5.14 29.06 47.81
CA VAL A 586 -5.84 29.80 48.87
C VAL A 586 -5.68 29.01 50.17
N THR A 587 -4.93 29.58 51.13
CA THR A 587 -4.76 29.00 52.47
C THR A 587 -5.62 29.78 53.43
N ALA A 588 -6.47 29.11 54.17
CA ALA A 588 -7.38 29.75 55.12
C ALA A 588 -7.64 28.88 56.35
N ARG A 589 -7.90 29.49 57.48
CA ARG A 589 -8.29 28.86 58.74
C ARG A 589 -9.78 29.09 58.96
N THR A 590 -10.54 28.04 59.39
CA THR A 590 -11.94 28.15 59.84
C THR A 590 -11.99 28.95 61.16
N ASN A 591 -13.18 29.50 61.43
CA ASN A 591 -13.41 30.12 62.72
C ASN A 591 -13.43 29.10 63.88
N PRO A 592 -13.20 29.52 65.12
CA PRO A 592 -13.54 28.70 66.30
C PRO A 592 -15.04 28.32 66.29
N SER A 593 -15.33 27.20 66.92
CA SER A 593 -16.71 26.77 67.08
C SER A 593 -17.52 27.72 68.00
N ILE A 594 -18.83 27.63 67.92
CA ILE A 594 -19.73 28.40 68.80
C ILE A 594 -19.48 28.06 70.26
N MET A 595 -19.65 29.05 71.15
CA MET A 595 -19.61 28.80 72.61
C MET A 595 -20.85 28.01 73.06
N LYS A 596 -20.60 27.02 73.89
CA LYS A 596 -21.64 26.19 74.50
C LYS A 596 -21.77 26.43 75.98
N ASP A 597 -22.93 26.22 76.54
CA ASP A 597 -23.26 26.20 77.95
C ASP A 597 -22.80 27.46 78.71
N VAL A 598 -22.95 28.64 78.07
CA VAL A 598 -22.68 29.94 78.70
C VAL A 598 -23.79 30.18 79.73
N LYS A 599 -23.41 30.19 81.04
CA LYS A 599 -24.34 30.28 82.12
C LYS A 599 -23.82 31.11 83.27
N ILE A 600 -24.67 31.58 84.14
CA ILE A 600 -24.30 32.18 85.39
C ILE A 600 -23.91 31.06 86.33
N GLY A 601 -22.62 31.07 86.76
CA GLY A 601 -22.06 30.09 87.68
C GLY A 601 -21.93 30.57 89.15
N GLY A 602 -22.34 31.81 89.41
CA GLY A 602 -22.33 32.40 90.75
C GLY A 602 -22.85 33.82 90.75
N LYS A 603 -23.56 34.21 91.81
CA LYS A 603 -24.19 35.54 92.02
C LYS A 603 -23.74 36.10 93.33
N ALA A 604 -23.33 37.36 93.36
CA ALA A 604 -23.06 38.16 94.57
C ALA A 604 -23.85 39.47 94.43
N LYS A 605 -23.86 40.34 95.53
CA LYS A 605 -24.53 41.64 95.52
C LYS A 605 -23.96 42.58 94.44
N ASP A 606 -22.66 42.50 94.23
CA ASP A 606 -21.87 43.38 93.35
C ASP A 606 -21.20 42.66 92.16
N ALA A 607 -21.44 41.35 92.00
CA ALA A 607 -20.72 40.59 90.99
C ALA A 607 -21.56 39.40 90.39
N LEU A 608 -21.25 39.10 89.19
CA LEU A 608 -21.72 37.89 88.52
C LEU A 608 -20.54 37.09 87.94
N ARG A 609 -20.59 35.78 88.12
CA ARG A 609 -19.63 34.87 87.48
C ARG A 609 -20.32 34.22 86.26
N VAL A 610 -19.68 34.30 85.09
CA VAL A 610 -20.09 33.65 83.82
C VAL A 610 -19.19 32.48 83.62
N ASN A 611 -19.80 31.29 83.45
CA ASN A 611 -19.11 30.04 83.13
C ASN A 611 -19.49 29.58 81.78
N TRP A 612 -18.64 28.78 81.10
CA TRP A 612 -18.89 28.16 79.82
C TRP A 612 -18.12 26.85 79.70
N THR A 613 -18.54 25.98 78.75
CA THR A 613 -17.82 24.77 78.43
C THR A 613 -16.54 25.13 77.65
N LYS A 614 -15.42 24.50 78.00
CA LYS A 614 -14.13 24.66 77.28
C LYS A 614 -14.32 24.46 75.79
N ASN A 615 -13.94 25.42 74.99
CA ASN A 615 -13.94 25.32 73.54
C ASN A 615 -12.56 24.85 73.06
N THR A 616 -12.47 23.58 72.65
CA THR A 616 -11.18 22.96 72.23
C THR A 616 -10.62 23.56 70.95
N SER A 617 -11.43 24.29 70.19
CA SER A 617 -11.01 24.99 68.98
C SER A 617 -10.54 26.42 69.27
N ALA A 618 -10.65 26.90 70.50
CA ALA A 618 -10.25 28.26 70.89
C ALA A 618 -8.78 28.30 71.32
N GLN A 619 -8.16 29.46 71.12
CA GLN A 619 -6.96 29.84 71.79
C GLN A 619 -7.28 30.59 73.07
N GLY A 620 -8.42 31.26 73.12
CA GLY A 620 -8.92 31.98 74.24
C GLY A 620 -10.33 32.54 74.00
N TYR A 621 -10.77 33.43 74.85
CA TYR A 621 -12.13 33.97 74.87
C TYR A 621 -12.20 35.46 74.93
N ILE A 622 -13.24 36.07 74.38
CA ILE A 622 -13.65 37.44 74.54
C ILE A 622 -14.99 37.41 75.30
N VAL A 623 -15.02 38.09 76.40
CA VAL A 623 -16.21 38.32 77.21
C VAL A 623 -16.68 39.75 77.01
N GLU A 624 -17.95 39.92 76.67
CA GLU A 624 -18.56 41.24 76.53
C GLU A 624 -19.80 41.32 77.43
N MET A 625 -20.05 42.46 77.88
CA MET A 625 -21.23 42.84 78.74
C MET A 625 -22.04 43.88 77.96
N TYR A 626 -23.37 43.78 77.99
CA TYR A 626 -24.23 44.79 77.45
C TYR A 626 -24.41 45.93 78.40
N GLN A 627 -23.97 47.14 78.02
CA GLN A 627 -24.07 48.33 78.80
C GLN A 627 -24.18 49.55 77.89
N GLY A 628 -25.01 50.55 78.31
CA GLY A 628 -25.19 51.77 77.51
C GLY A 628 -25.65 51.54 76.09
N GLY A 629 -26.56 50.59 75.85
CA GLY A 629 -27.12 50.30 74.53
C GLY A 629 -26.21 49.45 73.59
N LYS A 630 -25.01 49.09 74.03
CA LYS A 630 -24.04 48.37 73.21
C LYS A 630 -23.29 47.27 73.98
N TRP A 631 -22.69 46.36 73.24
CA TRP A 631 -21.85 45.30 73.74
C TRP A 631 -20.41 45.84 73.91
N VAL A 632 -19.89 45.81 75.17
CA VAL A 632 -18.55 46.29 75.52
C VAL A 632 -17.69 45.10 75.96
N ARG A 633 -16.48 44.98 75.47
CA ARG A 633 -15.56 43.97 75.90
C ARG A 633 -15.10 44.24 77.38
N VAL A 634 -15.40 43.24 78.20
CA VAL A 634 -15.01 43.31 79.63
C VAL A 634 -13.83 42.42 80.00
N ALA A 635 -13.51 41.44 79.11
CA ALA A 635 -12.33 40.61 79.25
C ALA A 635 -11.82 40.03 77.93
N LYS A 636 -10.51 39.85 77.81
CA LYS A 636 -9.86 38.97 76.84
C LYS A 636 -9.05 37.93 77.61
N ILE A 637 -9.45 36.68 77.47
CA ILE A 637 -8.86 35.54 78.17
C ILE A 637 -7.97 34.80 77.15
N THR A 638 -6.65 34.75 77.45
CA THR A 638 -5.67 34.21 76.47
C THR A 638 -5.42 32.73 76.66
N ASN A 639 -5.86 32.11 77.75
CA ASN A 639 -5.79 30.68 77.98
C ASN A 639 -7.17 30.03 77.89
N ASN A 640 -7.33 29.08 76.94
CA ASN A 640 -8.59 28.42 76.71
C ASN A 640 -9.01 27.43 77.87
N ASN A 641 -8.13 27.13 78.74
CA ASN A 641 -8.49 26.37 79.94
C ASN A 641 -9.26 27.21 80.99
N THR A 642 -9.18 28.55 80.94
CA THR A 642 -9.99 29.45 81.78
C THR A 642 -11.41 29.50 81.20
N THR A 643 -12.32 28.88 81.91
CA THR A 643 -13.74 28.70 81.43
C THR A 643 -14.69 29.50 82.35
N THR A 644 -14.21 30.48 83.11
CA THR A 644 -14.98 31.32 83.98
C THR A 644 -14.49 32.74 83.93
N PHE A 645 -15.37 33.68 84.16
CA PHE A 645 -15.05 35.12 84.33
C PHE A 645 -15.95 35.73 85.40
N ARG A 646 -15.39 36.44 86.36
CA ARG A 646 -16.09 37.18 87.38
C ARG A 646 -16.09 38.63 87.00
N LYS A 647 -17.24 39.31 86.89
CA LYS A 647 -17.37 40.72 86.71
C LYS A 647 -17.85 41.27 88.04
N ALA A 648 -17.05 42.09 88.70
CA ALA A 648 -17.37 42.82 89.90
C ALA A 648 -17.74 44.30 89.59
N GLY A 649 -18.19 45.04 90.58
CA GLY A 649 -18.59 46.43 90.45
C GLY A 649 -19.93 46.62 89.80
N LEU A 650 -20.82 45.67 89.98
CA LEU A 650 -22.16 45.69 89.48
C LEU A 650 -23.17 46.19 90.50
N ALA A 651 -24.24 46.88 90.07
CA ALA A 651 -25.33 47.29 90.95
C ALA A 651 -26.09 46.08 91.48
N LYS A 652 -26.47 46.12 92.77
CA LYS A 652 -27.25 45.04 93.38
C LYS A 652 -28.63 44.93 92.74
N ASN A 653 -29.17 43.69 92.75
CA ASN A 653 -30.55 43.38 92.28
C ASN A 653 -30.78 43.80 90.79
N THR A 654 -29.76 43.86 89.99
CA THR A 654 -29.79 44.36 88.60
C THR A 654 -29.40 43.26 87.61
N THR A 655 -30.16 43.21 86.52
CA THR A 655 -29.94 42.23 85.50
C THR A 655 -28.94 42.68 84.45
N TYR A 656 -27.92 41.86 84.23
CA TYR A 656 -26.87 42.10 83.25
C TYR A 656 -26.88 40.99 82.18
N LYS A 657 -26.57 41.37 80.92
CA LYS A 657 -26.40 40.48 79.84
C LYS A 657 -24.91 40.35 79.50
N PHE A 658 -24.50 39.07 79.35
CA PHE A 658 -23.13 38.77 78.95
C PHE A 658 -23.18 37.90 77.69
N ARG A 659 -22.14 38.01 76.83
CA ARG A 659 -21.88 37.09 75.75
C ARG A 659 -20.42 36.74 75.69
N VAL A 660 -20.13 35.48 75.33
CA VAL A 660 -18.77 34.98 75.28
C VAL A 660 -18.56 34.43 73.89
N ARG A 661 -17.42 34.74 73.25
CA ARG A 661 -17.03 34.06 71.98
C ARG A 661 -15.58 33.58 72.12
N ALA A 662 -15.35 32.45 71.46
CA ALA A 662 -13.99 31.90 71.27
C ALA A 662 -13.24 32.72 70.24
N TYR A 663 -11.92 32.88 70.44
CA TYR A 663 -11.05 33.37 69.41
C TYR A 663 -9.85 32.44 69.19
N HIS A 664 -9.30 32.48 67.97
CA HIS A 664 -8.03 31.84 67.60
C HIS A 664 -7.22 32.76 66.67
N MET A 665 -5.93 32.93 66.96
CA MET A 665 -5.10 33.76 66.11
C MET A 665 -4.72 33.04 64.79
N SER A 666 -4.78 33.74 63.68
CA SER A 666 -4.31 33.31 62.37
C SER A 666 -3.31 34.35 61.88
N GLY A 667 -2.04 34.12 62.12
CA GLY A 667 -1.01 35.18 62.07
C GLY A 667 -1.36 36.32 63.06
N LYS A 668 -1.37 37.52 62.55
CA LYS A 668 -1.72 38.73 63.35
C LYS A 668 -3.20 38.99 63.49
N THR A 669 -4.07 38.21 62.82
CA THR A 669 -5.51 38.43 62.80
C THR A 669 -6.23 37.45 63.74
N ALA A 670 -7.08 37.98 64.65
CA ALA A 670 -7.95 37.14 65.46
C ALA A 670 -9.18 36.70 64.66
N LEU A 671 -9.46 35.40 64.65
CA LEU A 671 -10.69 34.80 64.09
C LEU A 671 -11.62 34.51 65.28
N TYR A 672 -12.88 34.80 65.10
CA TYR A 672 -13.86 34.70 66.20
C TYR A 672 -14.94 33.67 65.84
N GLY A 673 -15.29 32.85 66.82
CA GLY A 673 -16.50 32.02 66.80
C GLY A 673 -17.77 32.84 67.09
N ASN A 674 -18.94 32.20 66.94
CA ASN A 674 -20.17 32.82 67.31
C ASN A 674 -20.30 32.94 68.86
N TYR A 675 -21.06 33.92 69.29
CA TYR A 675 -21.32 34.13 70.69
C TYR A 675 -22.25 33.06 71.26
N GLY A 676 -21.96 32.68 72.51
CA GLY A 676 -22.93 32.20 73.46
C GLY A 676 -23.31 33.32 74.41
N SER A 677 -24.56 33.45 74.74
CA SER A 677 -25.05 34.58 75.58
C SER A 677 -25.79 34.07 76.83
N VAL A 678 -25.78 34.89 77.87
CA VAL A 678 -26.46 34.62 79.13
C VAL A 678 -26.89 35.94 79.78
N SER A 679 -27.98 35.92 80.50
CA SER A 679 -28.35 37.02 81.39
C SER A 679 -28.48 36.49 82.80
N GLY A 680 -28.13 37.40 83.78
CA GLY A 680 -28.22 37.08 85.17
C GLY A 680 -28.45 38.27 85.99
N ARG A 681 -29.08 38.11 87.13
CA ARG A 681 -29.37 39.18 88.13
C ARG A 681 -28.45 39.02 89.32
N THR A 682 -27.80 40.08 89.74
CA THR A 682 -27.04 40.14 91.00
C THR A 682 -27.96 39.87 92.21
N ALA A 683 -27.36 39.39 93.30
CA ALA A 683 -28.16 39.10 94.47
C ALA A 683 -28.78 40.38 95.07
N ALA A 684 -29.88 40.23 95.72
CA ALA A 684 -30.63 41.33 96.37
C ALA A 684 -30.01 41.61 97.76
N LYS A 685 -29.65 40.55 98.50
CA LYS A 685 -29.01 40.60 99.82
C LYS A 685 -27.57 40.09 99.74
#